data_8f2645414d0809263b5f613f910ea74e
#
_entry.id   8f2645414d0809263b5f613f910ea74e
#
_cell.length_a   1.000
_cell.length_b   1.000
_cell.length_c   1.000
_cell.angle_alpha   90.00
_cell.angle_beta   90.00
_cell.angle_gamma   90.00
#
_symmetry.space_group_name_H-M   'P 1'
#
loop_
_entity.id
_entity.type
_entity.pdbx_description
1 polymer ?
#
loop_
_entity_poly.entity_id
_entity_poly.type
_entity_poly.pdbx_seq_one_letter_code
_entity_poly.pdbx_strand_id
1 'polypeptide(L)'
;MKFRKQICALIVALFSLQALPITARTIDEGMWPFNNIPRAEIKKKYGFDVTDEWLKKVQLASVRFNNGGSGSFVSPNGLVLTNYHIVEDFVGELSSAQKDYAKEGFVARSRSDEMKIPNVELNELISIEDVTNRVNGVVTPGMSDADALVARRKEIAAIEAESTRATSLRSDVVTLYQGGQYNLYRYKKYTDVRLVFAPEFQAAFFGGDPDNFNFPRFNIDMALVRVYENDEPIHPASYFKWSTTGAKEGDLAFVTGNPGSTARLNTVAHLEELRDTSIPIILRLLERRETMLKKYMAMGEEQTRRAQNELNNIQNSLKVYRGQLAGLKDTGLMSRKTRDEADLRKWVASDAERNKKYGDAWDAIAKAHQTYASFARERRIYDLAGGFNTSLFGYARTLVRLAIEKEKPNAERLAEFTDARLPGIQAALAAEGPFFADYEKLKLADSLGFMMELLPNDPMVRQIMQGQTPEARATELIDGSKLNDATYRKQLASASRADIEASTDPMIVVARTIDAKARELRRRYDNEVFGVERANYAKIARARFDQEGTKLYPDATFTPRLSYGTVKGYTENGKRITPFTTLGGLYERAAGFKNQFPYNLPPRWMEKKSAIDLKTPFNFVSTDDIIGGNSGSPTINKNGELIGLIFDGNIQSLVGNFIYDESVNRAISVDVRAMTEVLRKVFEANALADELTKG
;
A
#
# COMPACT_ATOMS: atom_id res chain seq x y z
N MET A 1 -41.65 -50.29 67.98
CA MET A 1 -40.56 -49.87 68.84
C MET A 1 -39.29 -50.43 68.31
N LYS A 2 -38.48 -49.63 67.71
CA LYS A 2 -36.99 -49.61 67.67
C LYS A 2 -36.57 -48.73 66.51
N PHE A 3 -36.07 -47.57 66.84
CA PHE A 3 -35.42 -46.60 65.97
C PHE A 3 -34.12 -47.20 65.42
N ARG A 4 -33.92 -47.16 64.11
CA ARG A 4 -32.60 -47.32 63.48
C ARG A 4 -32.22 -46.01 62.79
N LYS A 5 -31.21 -45.38 63.37
CA LYS A 5 -30.50 -44.23 62.78
C LYS A 5 -29.69 -44.73 61.59
N GLN A 6 -29.96 -44.16 60.42
CA GLN A 6 -29.05 -44.28 59.28
C GLN A 6 -28.24 -42.99 59.16
N ILE A 7 -26.93 -43.15 59.30
CA ILE A 7 -25.94 -42.11 59.07
C ILE A 7 -25.69 -42.04 57.55
N CYS A 8 -26.09 -40.97 56.90
CA CYS A 8 -25.67 -40.67 55.53
C CYS A 8 -24.27 -40.06 55.59
N ALA A 9 -23.27 -40.82 55.11
CA ALA A 9 -21.93 -40.28 54.83
C ALA A 9 -22.00 -39.54 53.47
N LEU A 10 -21.83 -38.22 53.55
CA LEU A 10 -21.66 -37.34 52.36
C LEU A 10 -20.21 -37.49 51.87
N ILE A 11 -20.01 -38.21 50.76
CA ILE A 11 -18.71 -38.22 50.04
C ILE A 11 -18.71 -36.97 49.19
N VAL A 12 -17.98 -35.93 49.61
CA VAL A 12 -17.65 -34.78 48.78
C VAL A 12 -16.49 -35.20 47.87
N ALA A 13 -16.84 -35.56 46.61
CA ALA A 13 -15.85 -35.73 45.55
C ALA A 13 -15.35 -34.33 45.15
N LEU A 14 -14.16 -33.95 45.61
CA LEU A 14 -13.40 -32.83 45.05
C LEU A 14 -13.03 -33.19 43.61
N PHE A 15 -13.78 -32.72 42.64
CA PHE A 15 -13.33 -32.60 41.28
C PHE A 15 -12.29 -31.46 41.23
N SER A 16 -11.01 -31.81 41.34
CA SER A 16 -9.94 -30.92 40.93
C SER A 16 -10.05 -30.73 39.41
N LEU A 17 -10.72 -29.64 38.99
CA LEU A 17 -10.55 -29.12 37.64
C LEU A 17 -9.04 -28.74 37.53
N GLN A 18 -8.25 -29.66 36.99
CA GLN A 18 -6.97 -29.29 36.39
C GLN A 18 -7.34 -28.36 35.21
N ALA A 19 -7.20 -27.06 35.46
CA ALA A 19 -7.15 -26.07 34.38
C ALA A 19 -5.95 -26.49 33.52
N LEU A 20 -6.25 -27.20 32.42
CA LEU A 20 -5.28 -27.36 31.34
C LEU A 20 -4.81 -25.94 31.00
N PRO A 21 -3.51 -25.67 30.98
CA PRO A 21 -3.03 -24.39 30.54
C PRO A 21 -3.59 -24.20 29.12
N ILE A 22 -4.47 -23.24 28.96
CA ILE A 22 -4.81 -22.71 27.63
C ILE A 22 -3.46 -22.18 27.16
N THR A 23 -2.71 -23.01 26.43
CA THR A 23 -1.56 -22.52 25.68
C THR A 23 -2.12 -21.48 24.75
N ALA A 24 -1.90 -20.21 25.08
CA ALA A 24 -2.21 -19.13 24.20
C ALA A 24 -1.60 -19.49 22.85
N ARG A 25 -2.46 -19.74 21.87
CA ARG A 25 -2.04 -20.11 20.52
C ARG A 25 -1.27 -18.91 20.01
N THR A 26 0.03 -19.05 19.82
CA THR A 26 0.85 -17.98 19.27
C THR A 26 0.35 -17.72 17.85
N ILE A 27 -0.25 -16.56 17.63
CA ILE A 27 -0.80 -16.12 16.35
C ILE A 27 0.36 -15.67 15.48
N ASP A 28 0.30 -15.91 14.17
CA ASP A 28 1.30 -15.44 13.20
C ASP A 28 1.12 -13.97 12.82
N GLU A 29 0.53 -13.20 13.70
CA GLU A 29 0.25 -11.80 13.49
C GLU A 29 1.53 -10.96 13.50
N GLY A 30 1.61 -10.02 12.56
CA GLY A 30 2.60 -8.96 12.56
C GLY A 30 3.41 -8.87 11.28
N MET A 31 3.60 -7.63 10.85
CA MET A 31 4.51 -7.21 9.78
C MET A 31 5.73 -6.56 10.44
N TRP A 32 6.74 -7.37 10.71
CA TRP A 32 7.86 -7.04 11.60
C TRP A 32 8.97 -6.28 10.89
N PRO A 33 9.50 -5.18 11.47
CA PRO A 33 10.72 -4.56 10.96
C PRO A 33 11.92 -5.51 11.06
N PHE A 34 12.85 -5.45 10.11
CA PHE A 34 14.02 -6.33 10.07
C PHE A 34 14.92 -6.24 11.31
N ASN A 35 14.91 -5.14 12.02
CA ASN A 35 15.63 -4.95 13.29
C ASN A 35 14.83 -5.35 14.54
N ASN A 36 13.60 -5.86 14.41
CA ASN A 36 12.76 -6.31 15.53
C ASN A 36 11.93 -7.54 15.16
N ILE A 37 12.58 -8.64 14.72
CA ILE A 37 11.91 -9.90 14.38
C ILE A 37 11.65 -10.72 15.64
N PRO A 38 10.47 -11.35 15.83
CA PRO A 38 10.13 -12.17 17.00
C PRO A 38 10.76 -13.56 16.90
N ARG A 39 12.10 -13.63 16.92
CA ARG A 39 12.89 -14.86 16.71
C ARG A 39 12.55 -15.98 17.67
N ALA A 40 12.31 -15.63 18.95
CA ALA A 40 11.99 -16.60 20.01
C ALA A 40 10.65 -17.29 19.75
N GLU A 41 9.64 -16.52 19.30
CA GLU A 41 8.31 -17.02 18.97
C GLU A 41 8.35 -17.93 17.73
N ILE A 42 9.07 -17.53 16.68
CA ILE A 42 9.26 -18.32 15.46
C ILE A 42 9.98 -19.64 15.81
N LYS A 43 11.05 -19.57 16.59
CA LYS A 43 11.78 -20.77 17.03
C LYS A 43 10.90 -21.71 17.87
N LYS A 44 10.12 -21.14 18.79
CA LYS A 44 9.21 -21.91 19.65
C LYS A 44 8.10 -22.59 18.86
N LYS A 45 7.48 -21.88 17.90
CA LYS A 45 6.31 -22.38 17.13
C LYS A 45 6.71 -23.32 16.00
N TYR A 46 7.79 -23.00 15.29
CA TYR A 46 8.16 -23.67 14.03
C TYR A 46 9.51 -24.41 14.10
N GLY A 47 10.25 -24.31 15.20
CA GLY A 47 11.58 -24.91 15.30
C GLY A 47 12.63 -24.28 14.39
N PHE A 48 12.34 -23.11 13.81
CA PHE A 48 13.24 -22.41 12.88
C PHE A 48 13.98 -21.27 13.57
N ASP A 49 15.31 -21.28 13.45
CA ASP A 49 16.19 -20.26 14.02
C ASP A 49 16.50 -19.18 12.97
N VAL A 50 15.93 -18.00 13.14
CA VAL A 50 16.16 -16.86 12.25
C VAL A 50 17.53 -16.26 12.59
N THR A 51 18.57 -16.68 11.84
CA THR A 51 19.95 -16.17 12.02
C THR A 51 20.12 -14.78 11.40
N ASP A 52 21.14 -14.03 11.85
CA ASP A 52 21.47 -12.72 11.28
C ASP A 52 21.87 -12.83 9.79
N GLU A 53 22.57 -13.90 9.43
CA GLU A 53 22.98 -14.15 8.05
C GLU A 53 21.75 -14.40 7.15
N TRP A 54 20.81 -15.25 7.58
CA TRP A 54 19.57 -15.52 6.84
C TRP A 54 18.77 -14.22 6.67
N LEU A 55 18.59 -13.47 7.77
CA LEU A 55 17.83 -12.23 7.78
C LEU A 55 18.47 -11.17 6.86
N LYS A 56 19.80 -11.06 6.88
CA LYS A 56 20.53 -10.14 6.01
C LYS A 56 20.39 -10.49 4.53
N LYS A 57 20.44 -11.77 4.17
CA LYS A 57 20.18 -12.24 2.80
C LYS A 57 18.78 -11.88 2.35
N VAL A 58 17.76 -12.13 3.20
CA VAL A 58 16.36 -11.81 2.90
C VAL A 58 16.18 -10.31 2.71
N GLN A 59 16.78 -9.48 3.57
CA GLN A 59 16.73 -8.03 3.48
C GLN A 59 17.30 -7.51 2.14
N LEU A 60 18.51 -7.96 1.78
CA LEU A 60 19.21 -7.48 0.57
C LEU A 60 18.63 -8.04 -0.74
N ALA A 61 17.89 -9.15 -0.69
CA ALA A 61 17.21 -9.69 -1.86
C ALA A 61 15.86 -9.00 -2.15
N SER A 62 15.35 -8.18 -1.20
CA SER A 62 14.03 -7.54 -1.29
C SER A 62 14.17 -6.09 -1.75
N VAL A 63 13.27 -5.64 -2.64
CA VAL A 63 13.25 -4.26 -3.14
C VAL A 63 11.86 -3.63 -3.04
N ARG A 64 11.85 -2.30 -2.92
CA ARG A 64 10.64 -1.46 -2.92
C ARG A 64 10.55 -0.70 -4.24
N PHE A 65 9.42 -0.81 -4.92
CA PHE A 65 9.09 0.05 -6.07
C PHE A 65 8.58 1.42 -5.58
N ASN A 66 8.96 2.49 -6.28
CA ASN A 66 8.51 3.86 -5.92
C ASN A 66 7.03 4.11 -6.19
N ASN A 67 6.39 3.32 -7.06
CA ASN A 67 4.98 3.44 -7.42
C ASN A 67 4.01 2.62 -6.55
N GLY A 68 4.49 1.99 -5.44
CA GLY A 68 3.60 1.42 -4.45
C GLY A 68 3.65 -0.09 -4.26
N GLY A 69 4.63 -0.78 -4.83
CA GLY A 69 4.76 -2.24 -4.72
C GLY A 69 6.09 -2.72 -4.17
N SER A 70 6.22 -4.02 -4.16
CA SER A 70 7.40 -4.77 -3.73
C SER A 70 7.96 -5.60 -4.88
N GLY A 71 9.17 -6.10 -4.71
CA GLY A 71 9.80 -7.04 -5.61
C GLY A 71 11.00 -7.72 -4.95
N SER A 72 11.65 -8.58 -5.69
CA SER A 72 12.84 -9.27 -5.19
C SER A 72 13.82 -9.64 -6.30
N PHE A 73 15.10 -9.54 -6.02
CA PHE A 73 16.13 -10.12 -6.87
C PHE A 73 15.99 -11.64 -6.91
N VAL A 74 15.97 -12.23 -8.10
CA VAL A 74 15.76 -13.67 -8.35
C VAL A 74 16.82 -14.30 -9.24
N SER A 75 17.83 -13.54 -9.61
CA SER A 75 19.01 -14.06 -10.33
C SER A 75 20.28 -13.29 -9.97
N PRO A 76 21.49 -13.88 -10.21
CA PRO A 76 22.75 -13.18 -10.01
C PRO A 76 22.99 -12.05 -11.01
N ASN A 77 22.13 -11.89 -12.02
CA ASN A 77 22.25 -10.90 -13.09
C ASN A 77 21.19 -9.80 -13.00
N GLY A 78 20.80 -9.40 -11.79
CA GLY A 78 19.94 -8.24 -11.54
C GLY A 78 18.48 -8.41 -11.95
N LEU A 79 18.00 -9.65 -12.21
CA LEU A 79 16.60 -9.90 -12.52
C LEU A 79 15.75 -9.74 -11.26
N VAL A 80 14.66 -8.98 -11.35
CA VAL A 80 13.72 -8.70 -10.27
C VAL A 80 12.34 -9.22 -10.65
N LEU A 81 11.75 -10.02 -9.75
CA LEU A 81 10.38 -10.49 -9.83
C LEU A 81 9.46 -9.51 -9.10
N THR A 82 8.32 -9.18 -9.73
CA THR A 82 7.22 -8.38 -9.16
C THR A 82 5.88 -8.80 -9.78
N ASN A 83 4.78 -8.13 -9.43
CA ASN A 83 3.49 -8.37 -10.10
C ASN A 83 3.35 -7.62 -11.42
N TYR A 84 2.47 -8.13 -12.30
CA TYR A 84 2.04 -7.42 -13.49
C TYR A 84 1.39 -6.07 -13.14
N HIS A 85 0.47 -6.05 -12.18
CA HIS A 85 -0.24 -4.82 -11.80
C HIS A 85 0.68 -3.73 -11.19
N ILE A 86 1.90 -4.06 -10.74
CA ILE A 86 2.91 -3.07 -10.33
C ILE A 86 3.58 -2.41 -11.54
N VAL A 87 3.68 -3.13 -12.65
CA VAL A 87 4.29 -2.61 -13.90
C VAL A 87 3.25 -2.28 -14.98
N GLU A 88 1.96 -2.41 -14.72
CA GLU A 88 0.87 -2.24 -15.68
C GLU A 88 0.91 -0.88 -16.39
N ASP A 89 1.09 0.21 -15.63
CA ASP A 89 1.18 1.56 -16.20
C ASP A 89 2.37 1.68 -17.15
N PHE A 90 3.51 1.08 -16.79
CA PHE A 90 4.72 1.08 -17.62
C PHE A 90 4.55 0.24 -18.88
N VAL A 91 3.87 -0.92 -18.77
CA VAL A 91 3.52 -1.73 -19.95
C VAL A 91 2.62 -0.92 -20.89
N GLY A 92 1.68 -0.14 -20.34
CA GLY A 92 0.83 0.77 -21.10
C GLY A 92 1.63 1.88 -21.78
N GLU A 93 2.58 2.52 -21.09
CA GLU A 93 3.46 3.57 -21.63
C GLU A 93 4.38 3.07 -22.74
N LEU A 94 4.84 1.82 -22.65
CA LEU A 94 5.70 1.18 -23.64
C LEU A 94 4.88 0.65 -24.85
N SER A 95 3.56 0.56 -24.73
CA SER A 95 2.67 0.08 -25.79
C SER A 95 2.35 1.17 -26.82
N SER A 96 2.03 0.75 -28.05
CA SER A 96 1.59 1.62 -29.12
C SER A 96 0.34 1.03 -29.82
N ALA A 97 -0.30 1.81 -30.70
CA ALA A 97 -1.42 1.32 -31.47
C ALA A 97 -1.07 0.12 -32.40
N GLN A 98 0.21 -0.03 -32.77
CA GLN A 98 0.73 -1.13 -33.58
C GLN A 98 1.20 -2.31 -32.75
N LYS A 99 1.50 -2.11 -31.47
CA LYS A 99 2.05 -3.13 -30.58
C LYS A 99 1.56 -2.92 -29.15
N ASP A 100 0.49 -3.61 -28.80
CA ASP A 100 -0.18 -3.53 -27.50
C ASP A 100 0.32 -4.65 -26.58
N TYR A 101 1.32 -4.32 -25.75
CA TYR A 101 1.91 -5.29 -24.82
C TYR A 101 0.98 -5.72 -23.69
N ALA A 102 -0.03 -4.90 -23.35
CA ALA A 102 -1.04 -5.30 -22.38
C ALA A 102 -1.92 -6.43 -22.93
N LYS A 103 -2.20 -6.41 -24.25
CA LYS A 103 -3.00 -7.40 -24.94
C LYS A 103 -2.20 -8.64 -25.38
N GLU A 104 -0.95 -8.43 -25.82
CA GLU A 104 -0.13 -9.47 -26.48
C GLU A 104 0.89 -10.11 -25.52
N GLY A 105 1.12 -9.50 -24.36
CA GLY A 105 2.25 -9.81 -23.50
C GLY A 105 3.59 -9.35 -24.07
N PHE A 106 4.62 -9.33 -23.25
CA PHE A 106 5.98 -8.96 -23.62
C PHE A 106 6.98 -10.02 -23.16
N VAL A 107 7.91 -10.39 -24.04
CA VAL A 107 9.06 -11.26 -23.72
C VAL A 107 10.29 -10.70 -24.42
N ALA A 108 11.27 -10.25 -23.67
CA ALA A 108 12.62 -9.97 -24.19
C ALA A 108 13.32 -11.29 -24.51
N ARG A 109 13.67 -11.52 -25.77
CA ARG A 109 14.35 -12.74 -26.22
C ARG A 109 15.87 -12.64 -26.07
N SER A 110 16.38 -11.40 -25.98
CA SER A 110 17.79 -11.06 -25.74
C SER A 110 17.90 -9.83 -24.84
N ARG A 111 19.10 -9.52 -24.35
CA ARG A 111 19.35 -8.31 -23.55
C ARG A 111 19.00 -7.02 -24.30
N SER A 112 19.23 -6.98 -25.61
CA SER A 112 18.91 -5.83 -26.44
C SER A 112 17.40 -5.58 -26.61
N ASP A 113 16.56 -6.57 -26.32
CA ASP A 113 15.11 -6.43 -26.39
C ASP A 113 14.51 -5.91 -25.08
N GLU A 114 15.31 -5.86 -24.00
CA GLU A 114 14.85 -5.38 -22.69
C GLU A 114 14.57 -3.87 -22.77
N MET A 115 13.34 -3.47 -22.47
CA MET A 115 12.84 -2.11 -22.68
C MET A 115 12.99 -1.26 -21.43
N LYS A 116 13.71 -0.13 -21.53
CA LYS A 116 13.88 0.81 -20.41
C LYS A 116 12.54 1.40 -19.99
N ILE A 117 12.25 1.30 -18.70
CA ILE A 117 11.04 1.85 -18.09
C ILE A 117 11.34 3.27 -17.60
N PRO A 118 10.58 4.29 -18.05
CA PRO A 118 10.78 5.66 -17.60
C PRO A 118 10.31 5.84 -16.14
N ASN A 119 10.99 6.71 -15.39
CA ASN A 119 10.59 7.17 -14.06
C ASN A 119 10.38 6.08 -12.98
N VAL A 120 10.79 4.84 -13.23
CA VAL A 120 10.77 3.79 -12.20
C VAL A 120 12.01 3.90 -11.32
N GLU A 121 11.81 3.62 -10.02
CA GLU A 121 12.86 3.58 -9.03
C GLU A 121 12.70 2.35 -8.14
N LEU A 122 13.75 1.56 -8.01
CA LEU A 122 13.84 0.46 -7.05
C LEU A 122 14.74 0.84 -5.89
N ASN A 123 14.35 0.46 -4.68
CA ASN A 123 15.07 0.77 -3.45
C ASN A 123 15.37 -0.52 -2.67
N GLU A 124 16.66 -0.84 -2.52
CA GLU A 124 17.19 -1.96 -1.73
C GLU A 124 17.56 -1.47 -0.32
N LEU A 125 17.02 -2.08 0.74
CA LEU A 125 17.31 -1.68 2.11
C LEU A 125 18.72 -2.14 2.54
N ILE A 126 19.61 -1.19 2.81
CA ILE A 126 21.00 -1.46 3.23
C ILE A 126 21.13 -1.53 4.75
N SER A 127 20.53 -0.55 5.49
CA SER A 127 20.64 -0.49 6.94
C SER A 127 19.46 0.22 7.59
N ILE A 128 19.24 -0.10 8.86
CA ILE A 128 18.28 0.56 9.75
C ILE A 128 19.06 1.02 11.00
N GLU A 129 18.86 2.28 11.41
CA GLU A 129 19.45 2.88 12.60
C GLU A 129 18.38 3.56 13.44
N ASP A 130 18.37 3.33 14.75
CA ASP A 130 17.45 4.02 15.67
C ASP A 130 17.94 5.45 15.92
N VAL A 131 17.15 6.44 15.53
CA VAL A 131 17.41 7.88 15.72
C VAL A 131 16.38 8.53 16.65
N THR A 132 15.63 7.72 17.42
CA THR A 132 14.55 8.17 18.31
C THR A 132 14.99 9.24 19.28
N ASN A 133 16.14 9.03 19.94
CA ASN A 133 16.67 9.98 20.93
C ASN A 133 17.03 11.33 20.28
N ARG A 134 17.58 11.30 19.09
CA ARG A 134 17.95 12.51 18.34
C ARG A 134 16.70 13.30 17.93
N VAL A 135 15.69 12.63 17.33
CA VAL A 135 14.44 13.27 16.89
C VAL A 135 13.63 13.81 18.09
N ASN A 136 13.60 13.11 19.21
CA ASN A 136 12.87 13.59 20.39
C ASN A 136 13.65 14.60 21.21
N GLY A 137 14.98 14.63 21.13
CA GLY A 137 15.85 15.52 21.89
C GLY A 137 15.67 17.01 21.56
N VAL A 138 15.10 17.34 20.39
CA VAL A 138 14.81 18.72 20.00
C VAL A 138 13.51 19.27 20.59
N VAL A 139 12.70 18.43 21.24
CA VAL A 139 11.45 18.82 21.90
C VAL A 139 11.74 19.22 23.34
N THR A 140 11.58 20.49 23.66
CA THR A 140 11.82 21.00 25.02
C THR A 140 10.52 21.07 25.83
N PRO A 141 10.59 21.00 27.18
CA PRO A 141 9.42 21.18 28.02
C PRO A 141 8.73 22.53 27.76
N GLY A 142 7.41 22.51 27.64
CA GLY A 142 6.60 23.69 27.37
C GLY A 142 6.34 24.02 25.90
N MET A 143 6.95 23.30 24.96
CA MET A 143 6.56 23.39 23.54
C MET A 143 5.11 22.95 23.36
N SER A 144 4.37 23.67 22.51
CA SER A 144 3.08 23.16 22.01
C SER A 144 3.26 21.95 21.11
N ASP A 145 2.21 21.12 20.91
CA ASP A 145 2.26 19.97 20.02
C ASP A 145 2.61 20.38 18.58
N ALA A 146 2.14 21.57 18.15
CA ALA A 146 2.46 22.14 16.85
C ALA A 146 3.95 22.52 16.73
N ASP A 147 4.53 23.19 17.73
CA ASP A 147 5.95 23.56 17.75
C ASP A 147 6.84 22.32 17.83
N ALA A 148 6.45 21.32 18.63
CA ALA A 148 7.14 20.05 18.73
C ALA A 148 7.12 19.27 17.38
N LEU A 149 6.01 19.34 16.63
CA LEU A 149 5.92 18.75 15.29
C LEU A 149 6.89 19.42 14.32
N VAL A 150 6.94 20.77 14.34
CA VAL A 150 7.85 21.55 13.48
C VAL A 150 9.31 21.23 13.83
N ALA A 151 9.67 21.23 15.13
CA ALA A 151 11.01 20.91 15.58
C ALA A 151 11.46 19.51 15.14
N ARG A 152 10.60 18.48 15.30
CA ARG A 152 10.89 17.12 14.83
C ARG A 152 11.05 17.05 13.32
N ARG A 153 10.17 17.70 12.54
CA ARG A 153 10.29 17.72 11.06
C ARG A 153 11.63 18.31 10.61
N LYS A 154 12.06 19.39 11.25
CA LYS A 154 13.36 20.02 10.97
C LYS A 154 14.53 19.09 11.26
N GLU A 155 14.50 18.42 12.41
CA GLU A 155 15.57 17.48 12.79
C GLU A 155 15.59 16.24 11.89
N ILE A 156 14.42 15.70 11.52
CA ILE A 156 14.31 14.60 10.55
C ILE A 156 14.96 15.00 9.23
N ALA A 157 14.64 16.16 8.69
CA ALA A 157 15.24 16.65 7.44
C ALA A 157 16.77 16.83 7.55
N ALA A 158 17.26 17.24 8.71
CA ALA A 158 18.71 17.34 8.97
C ALA A 158 19.39 15.96 8.98
N ILE A 159 18.79 14.98 9.67
CA ILE A 159 19.28 13.58 9.72
C ILE A 159 19.35 12.98 8.31
N GLU A 160 18.28 13.12 7.53
CA GLU A 160 18.20 12.60 6.16
C GLU A 160 19.28 13.23 5.26
N ALA A 161 19.44 14.57 5.32
CA ALA A 161 20.44 15.29 4.54
C ALA A 161 21.87 14.92 4.94
N GLU A 162 22.17 14.81 6.23
CA GLU A 162 23.48 14.38 6.74
C GLU A 162 23.83 12.97 6.28
N SER A 163 22.88 12.03 6.45
CA SER A 163 23.06 10.64 6.07
C SER A 163 23.28 10.50 4.56
N THR A 164 22.49 11.19 3.74
CA THR A 164 22.62 11.17 2.28
C THR A 164 24.00 11.70 1.84
N ARG A 165 24.47 12.81 2.44
CA ARG A 165 25.81 13.36 2.13
C ARG A 165 26.93 12.42 2.52
N ALA A 166 26.81 11.76 3.67
CA ALA A 166 27.85 10.88 4.19
C ALA A 166 27.93 9.55 3.46
N THR A 167 26.83 9.04 2.92
CA THR A 167 26.75 7.66 2.40
C THR A 167 26.44 7.59 0.90
N SER A 168 25.98 8.68 0.29
CA SER A 168 25.40 8.70 -1.06
C SER A 168 24.15 7.78 -1.22
N LEU A 169 23.60 7.26 -0.11
CA LEU A 169 22.41 6.44 -0.09
C LEU A 169 21.17 7.32 0.10
N ARG A 170 20.05 6.91 -0.48
CA ARG A 170 18.75 7.48 -0.12
C ARG A 170 18.50 7.21 1.35
N SER A 171 18.16 8.23 2.10
CA SER A 171 17.98 8.18 3.56
C SER A 171 16.61 8.72 3.92
N ASP A 172 15.77 7.87 4.51
CA ASP A 172 14.40 8.19 4.92
C ASP A 172 14.27 7.92 6.45
N VAL A 173 13.86 8.92 7.24
CA VAL A 173 13.51 8.70 8.66
C VAL A 173 12.06 8.24 8.75
N VAL A 174 11.89 7.00 9.18
CA VAL A 174 10.59 6.32 9.29
C VAL A 174 10.04 6.47 10.70
N THR A 175 8.82 6.99 10.82
CA THR A 175 8.09 7.07 12.08
C THR A 175 7.38 5.74 12.35
N LEU A 176 7.72 5.06 13.43
CA LEU A 176 7.12 3.82 13.87
C LEU A 176 6.28 4.05 15.15
N TYR A 177 5.33 3.13 15.40
CA TYR A 177 4.43 3.21 16.56
C TYR A 177 3.79 4.60 16.69
N GLN A 178 3.45 5.20 15.55
CA GLN A 178 2.81 6.52 15.43
C GLN A 178 3.55 7.67 16.12
N GLY A 179 4.87 7.57 16.30
CA GLY A 179 5.73 8.57 16.93
C GLY A 179 6.44 8.08 18.20
N GLY A 180 6.22 6.82 18.59
CA GLY A 180 6.95 6.17 19.69
C GLY A 180 8.42 5.90 19.38
N GLN A 181 8.74 5.67 18.11
CA GLN A 181 10.08 5.38 17.61
C GLN A 181 10.34 6.00 16.24
N TYR A 182 11.60 6.35 15.98
CA TYR A 182 12.08 6.89 14.70
C TYR A 182 13.32 6.12 14.26
N ASN A 183 13.25 5.52 13.06
CA ASN A 183 14.37 4.77 12.49
C ASN A 183 14.81 5.39 11.16
N LEU A 184 16.12 5.57 10.97
CA LEU A 184 16.73 5.98 9.73
C LEU A 184 16.96 4.74 8.86
N TYR A 185 16.27 4.69 7.72
CA TYR A 185 16.40 3.65 6.71
C TYR A 185 17.27 4.17 5.57
N ARG A 186 18.33 3.44 5.23
CA ARG A 186 19.22 3.77 4.11
C ARG A 186 19.03 2.79 2.97
N TYR A 187 18.78 3.31 1.77
CA TYR A 187 18.50 2.51 0.59
C TYR A 187 19.54 2.77 -0.52
N LYS A 188 19.98 1.70 -1.18
CA LYS A 188 20.59 1.81 -2.51
C LYS A 188 19.45 1.97 -3.52
N LYS A 189 19.56 3.01 -4.37
CA LYS A 189 18.55 3.37 -5.36
C LYS A 189 19.02 2.96 -6.74
N TYR A 190 18.11 2.36 -7.52
CA TYR A 190 18.31 1.98 -8.91
C TYR A 190 17.28 2.66 -9.80
N THR A 191 17.71 3.26 -10.92
CA THR A 191 16.87 4.04 -11.84
C THR A 191 16.97 3.61 -13.30
N ASP A 192 17.92 2.74 -13.65
CA ASP A 192 17.91 2.04 -14.94
C ASP A 192 17.31 0.65 -14.74
N VAL A 193 16.01 0.57 -14.98
CA VAL A 193 15.22 -0.66 -14.83
C VAL A 193 14.56 -0.95 -16.16
N ARG A 194 14.68 -2.18 -16.64
CA ARG A 194 14.17 -2.58 -17.97
C ARG A 194 13.18 -3.71 -17.85
N LEU A 195 12.09 -3.63 -18.60
CA LEU A 195 11.08 -4.68 -18.71
C LEU A 195 11.67 -5.88 -19.45
N VAL A 196 11.52 -7.08 -18.86
CA VAL A 196 12.01 -8.35 -19.41
C VAL A 196 10.86 -9.25 -19.79
N PHE A 197 9.82 -9.31 -18.94
CA PHE A 197 8.65 -10.14 -19.15
C PHE A 197 7.40 -9.53 -18.52
N ALA A 198 6.30 -9.58 -19.26
CA ALA A 198 4.95 -9.33 -18.75
C ALA A 198 3.97 -10.25 -19.53
N PRO A 199 3.08 -11.01 -18.88
CA PRO A 199 2.03 -11.75 -19.56
C PRO A 199 0.98 -10.78 -20.13
N GLU A 200 -0.01 -11.32 -20.84
CA GLU A 200 -1.20 -10.57 -21.21
C GLU A 200 -1.98 -10.14 -19.95
N PHE A 201 -2.49 -8.90 -19.95
CA PHE A 201 -3.30 -8.36 -18.84
C PHE A 201 -4.43 -9.31 -18.44
N GLN A 202 -5.13 -9.88 -19.45
CA GLN A 202 -6.27 -10.77 -19.20
C GLN A 202 -5.87 -12.07 -18.47
N ALA A 203 -4.64 -12.56 -18.62
CA ALA A 203 -4.12 -13.71 -17.87
C ALA A 203 -3.60 -13.28 -16.48
N ALA A 204 -2.98 -12.11 -16.39
CA ALA A 204 -2.52 -11.55 -15.12
C ALA A 204 -3.68 -11.19 -14.17
N PHE A 205 -4.82 -10.73 -14.73
CA PHE A 205 -6.01 -10.32 -13.97
C PHE A 205 -7.26 -11.12 -14.39
N PHE A 206 -7.11 -12.44 -14.58
CA PHE A 206 -8.20 -13.33 -14.95
C PHE A 206 -9.30 -13.32 -13.88
N GLY A 207 -10.56 -13.21 -14.33
CA GLY A 207 -11.74 -13.09 -13.49
C GLY A 207 -12.04 -11.65 -13.05
N GLY A 208 -11.14 -10.71 -13.28
CA GLY A 208 -11.35 -9.27 -13.06
C GLY A 208 -11.81 -8.91 -11.65
N ASP A 209 -12.55 -7.80 -11.53
CA ASP A 209 -13.10 -7.36 -10.25
C ASP A 209 -13.97 -8.42 -9.54
N PRO A 210 -14.82 -9.23 -10.19
CA PRO A 210 -15.57 -10.29 -9.51
C PRO A 210 -14.69 -11.24 -8.67
N ASP A 211 -13.51 -11.62 -9.16
CA ASP A 211 -12.61 -12.54 -8.46
C ASP A 211 -11.57 -11.83 -7.56
N ASN A 212 -11.43 -10.52 -7.66
CA ASN A 212 -10.50 -9.73 -6.85
C ASN A 212 -10.83 -9.85 -5.35
N PHE A 213 -9.83 -10.08 -4.50
CA PHE A 213 -9.94 -10.43 -3.08
C PHE A 213 -10.73 -11.72 -2.79
N ASN A 214 -10.81 -12.65 -3.74
CA ASN A 214 -11.46 -13.93 -3.53
C ASN A 214 -10.49 -15.08 -3.75
N PHE A 215 -10.76 -16.22 -3.11
CA PHE A 215 -10.09 -17.48 -3.36
C PHE A 215 -11.16 -18.61 -3.39
N PRO A 216 -11.13 -19.54 -4.35
CA PRO A 216 -10.05 -19.89 -5.30
C PRO A 216 -9.77 -18.81 -6.35
N ARG A 217 -8.48 -18.60 -6.67
CA ARG A 217 -7.98 -17.61 -7.63
C ARG A 217 -7.17 -18.31 -8.73
N PHE A 218 -7.10 -17.70 -9.94
CA PHE A 218 -6.44 -18.27 -11.12
C PHE A 218 -5.71 -17.19 -11.92
N ASN A 219 -4.76 -16.48 -11.31
CA ASN A 219 -4.04 -15.37 -11.91
C ASN A 219 -2.55 -15.67 -12.05
N ILE A 220 -1.98 -15.30 -13.20
CA ILE A 220 -0.53 -15.24 -13.41
C ILE A 220 -0.02 -13.80 -13.25
N ASP A 221 -0.36 -13.17 -12.13
CA ASP A 221 0.02 -11.79 -11.84
C ASP A 221 1.50 -11.71 -11.47
N MET A 222 2.36 -11.79 -12.48
CA MET A 222 3.80 -11.70 -12.38
C MET A 222 4.39 -10.84 -13.49
N ALA A 223 5.50 -10.19 -13.23
CA ALA A 223 6.35 -9.55 -14.23
C ALA A 223 7.82 -9.68 -13.81
N LEU A 224 8.71 -9.59 -14.77
CA LEU A 224 10.15 -9.55 -14.56
C LEU A 224 10.73 -8.29 -15.14
N VAL A 225 11.53 -7.61 -14.36
CA VAL A 225 12.33 -6.46 -14.78
C VAL A 225 13.79 -6.73 -14.44
N ARG A 226 14.72 -6.01 -15.08
CA ARG A 226 16.15 -6.11 -14.79
C ARG A 226 16.74 -4.77 -14.46
N VAL A 227 17.60 -4.76 -13.46
CA VAL A 227 18.32 -3.58 -13.01
C VAL A 227 19.67 -3.49 -13.72
N TYR A 228 19.98 -2.28 -14.18
CA TYR A 228 21.23 -1.94 -14.86
C TYR A 228 21.97 -0.82 -14.13
N GLU A 229 23.29 -0.86 -14.20
CA GLU A 229 24.20 0.24 -13.88
C GLU A 229 25.24 0.33 -15.01
N ASN A 230 25.47 1.52 -15.59
CA ASN A 230 26.38 1.74 -16.71
C ASN A 230 26.11 0.82 -17.93
N ASP A 231 24.83 0.65 -18.28
CA ASP A 231 24.34 -0.21 -19.36
C ASP A 231 24.64 -1.72 -19.21
N GLU A 232 25.14 -2.16 -18.07
CA GLU A 232 25.33 -3.58 -17.74
C GLU A 232 24.38 -4.02 -16.61
N PRO A 233 23.87 -5.27 -16.66
CA PRO A 233 23.09 -5.82 -15.54
C PRO A 233 23.89 -5.82 -14.25
N ILE A 234 23.27 -5.41 -13.15
CA ILE A 234 23.94 -5.47 -11.85
C ILE A 234 24.08 -6.92 -11.35
N HIS A 235 25.04 -7.11 -10.44
CA HIS A 235 25.19 -8.31 -9.65
C HIS A 235 24.76 -8.00 -8.20
N PRO A 236 23.50 -8.31 -7.81
CA PRO A 236 23.01 -8.02 -6.46
C PRO A 236 23.77 -8.80 -5.40
N ALA A 237 23.97 -8.20 -4.23
CA ALA A 237 24.65 -8.86 -3.11
C ALA A 237 23.90 -10.11 -2.59
N SER A 238 22.58 -10.18 -2.82
CA SER A 238 21.74 -11.32 -2.50
C SER A 238 20.56 -11.42 -3.48
N TYR A 239 20.13 -12.65 -3.73
CA TYR A 239 18.92 -12.95 -4.50
C TYR A 239 18.28 -14.24 -3.98
N PHE A 240 16.98 -14.42 -4.20
CA PHE A 240 16.27 -15.64 -3.83
C PHE A 240 16.45 -16.72 -4.90
N LYS A 241 16.92 -17.88 -4.47
CA LYS A 241 16.94 -19.06 -5.34
C LYS A 241 15.53 -19.53 -5.62
N TRP A 242 15.26 -19.92 -6.84
CA TRP A 242 13.99 -20.43 -7.29
C TRP A 242 13.76 -21.86 -6.77
N SER A 243 12.68 -22.10 -6.03
CA SER A 243 12.38 -23.45 -5.55
C SER A 243 11.93 -24.36 -6.69
N THR A 244 12.53 -25.53 -6.78
CA THR A 244 12.12 -26.57 -7.75
C THR A 244 10.94 -27.40 -7.27
N THR A 245 10.62 -27.37 -5.97
CA THR A 245 9.54 -28.16 -5.36
C THR A 245 8.27 -27.34 -5.07
N GLY A 246 8.39 -26.02 -5.01
CA GLY A 246 7.31 -25.10 -4.65
C GLY A 246 6.82 -25.27 -3.22
N ALA A 247 5.64 -24.71 -2.93
CA ALA A 247 4.99 -24.75 -1.61
C ALA A 247 4.22 -26.07 -1.39
N LYS A 248 4.10 -26.50 -0.12
CA LYS A 248 3.24 -27.60 0.33
C LYS A 248 2.37 -27.17 1.50
N GLU A 249 1.18 -27.77 1.65
CA GLU A 249 0.33 -27.50 2.80
C GLU A 249 1.08 -27.86 4.10
N GLY A 250 1.07 -26.94 5.05
CA GLY A 250 1.76 -27.05 6.33
C GLY A 250 3.18 -26.47 6.35
N ASP A 251 3.75 -26.08 5.21
CA ASP A 251 5.08 -25.45 5.18
C ASP A 251 5.08 -24.10 5.87
N LEU A 252 6.14 -23.80 6.64
CA LEU A 252 6.44 -22.47 7.12
C LEU A 252 6.83 -21.61 5.93
N ALA A 253 6.15 -20.49 5.78
CA ALA A 253 6.39 -19.47 4.77
C ALA A 253 6.75 -18.13 5.42
N PHE A 254 7.52 -17.34 4.70
CA PHE A 254 7.81 -15.95 5.05
C PHE A 254 7.50 -15.06 3.86
N VAL A 255 6.94 -13.90 4.15
CA VAL A 255 6.72 -12.86 3.13
C VAL A 255 7.55 -11.64 3.50
N THR A 256 8.40 -11.18 2.57
CA THR A 256 9.19 -9.97 2.74
C THR A 256 8.80 -8.92 1.72
N GLY A 257 8.35 -7.76 2.17
CA GLY A 257 7.88 -6.70 1.28
C GLY A 257 7.62 -5.39 2.01
N ASN A 258 6.90 -4.51 1.34
CA ASN A 258 6.68 -3.14 1.82
C ASN A 258 5.17 -2.90 2.02
N PRO A 259 4.58 -3.42 3.11
CA PRO A 259 3.17 -3.18 3.42
C PRO A 259 2.88 -1.69 3.54
N GLY A 260 1.81 -1.23 2.92
CA GLY A 260 1.48 0.19 2.77
C GLY A 260 1.19 0.87 4.10
N SER A 261 0.01 0.66 4.67
CA SER A 261 -0.37 1.23 5.96
C SER A 261 -1.41 0.37 6.66
N THR A 262 -1.35 0.33 7.99
CA THR A 262 -2.37 -0.22 8.87
C THR A 262 -2.77 0.79 9.94
N ALA A 263 -3.89 0.52 10.61
CA ALA A 263 -4.45 1.35 11.67
C ALA A 263 -4.74 0.49 12.94
N ARG A 264 -3.89 -0.52 13.19
CA ARG A 264 -4.08 -1.48 14.29
C ARG A 264 -3.85 -0.86 15.65
N LEU A 265 -2.96 0.13 15.72
CA LEU A 265 -2.63 0.85 16.93
C LEU A 265 -3.52 2.09 17.17
N ASN A 266 -4.47 2.38 16.27
CA ASN A 266 -5.38 3.51 16.42
C ASN A 266 -6.29 3.33 17.64
N THR A 267 -6.61 4.46 18.30
CA THR A 267 -7.59 4.52 19.39
C THR A 267 -9.00 4.28 18.86
N VAL A 268 -9.91 3.89 19.74
CA VAL A 268 -11.32 3.68 19.40
C VAL A 268 -11.91 4.95 18.77
N ALA A 269 -11.64 6.12 19.34
CA ALA A 269 -12.12 7.39 18.81
C ALA A 269 -11.64 7.69 17.37
N HIS A 270 -10.39 7.32 17.04
CA HIS A 270 -9.89 7.43 15.67
C HIS A 270 -10.59 6.45 14.71
N LEU A 271 -10.82 5.20 15.14
CA LEU A 271 -11.56 4.22 14.35
C LEU A 271 -13.02 4.65 14.11
N GLU A 272 -13.65 5.30 15.09
CA GLU A 272 -14.99 5.88 14.95
C GLU A 272 -15.01 7.04 13.94
N GLU A 273 -14.00 7.92 13.95
CA GLU A 273 -13.86 8.95 12.93
C GLU A 273 -13.75 8.35 11.53
N LEU A 274 -12.91 7.33 11.34
CA LEU A 274 -12.79 6.62 10.06
C LEU A 274 -14.14 6.04 9.62
N ARG A 275 -14.89 5.41 10.53
CA ARG A 275 -16.20 4.79 10.27
C ARG A 275 -17.26 5.81 9.87
N ASP A 276 -17.30 6.94 10.59
CA ASP A 276 -18.46 7.85 10.54
C ASP A 276 -18.20 9.06 9.62
N THR A 277 -16.95 9.40 9.34
CA THR A 277 -16.57 10.61 8.57
C THR A 277 -15.73 10.29 7.34
N SER A 278 -14.50 9.79 7.53
CA SER A 278 -13.51 9.72 6.45
C SER A 278 -13.87 8.69 5.38
N ILE A 279 -14.18 7.46 5.77
CA ILE A 279 -14.49 6.37 4.82
C ILE A 279 -15.79 6.65 4.04
N PRO A 280 -16.90 7.13 4.66
CA PRO A 280 -18.10 7.50 3.91
C PRO A 280 -17.87 8.57 2.83
N ILE A 281 -17.04 9.60 3.11
CA ILE A 281 -16.70 10.62 2.12
C ILE A 281 -15.90 10.02 0.95
N ILE A 282 -14.95 9.13 1.25
CA ILE A 282 -14.13 8.45 0.25
C ILE A 282 -15.00 7.54 -0.62
N LEU A 283 -15.86 6.73 -0.02
CA LEU A 283 -16.75 5.82 -0.77
C LEU A 283 -17.64 6.60 -1.73
N ARG A 284 -18.25 7.70 -1.27
CA ARG A 284 -19.09 8.54 -2.13
C ARG A 284 -18.33 9.09 -3.34
N LEU A 285 -17.08 9.54 -3.14
CA LEU A 285 -16.20 10.00 -4.22
C LEU A 285 -15.90 8.86 -5.22
N LEU A 286 -15.55 7.68 -4.73
CA LEU A 286 -15.18 6.55 -5.57
C LEU A 286 -16.38 5.98 -6.34
N GLU A 287 -17.56 5.90 -5.72
CA GLU A 287 -18.81 5.45 -6.38
C GLU A 287 -19.24 6.38 -7.52
N ARG A 288 -19.06 7.69 -7.34
CA ARG A 288 -19.27 8.66 -8.41
C ARG A 288 -18.31 8.43 -9.57
N ARG A 289 -17.02 8.30 -9.27
CA ARG A 289 -15.98 8.05 -10.28
C ARG A 289 -16.23 6.74 -11.03
N GLU A 290 -16.56 5.67 -10.35
CA GLU A 290 -16.93 4.40 -11.00
C GLU A 290 -18.08 4.59 -11.99
N THR A 291 -19.12 5.30 -11.57
CA THR A 291 -20.28 5.58 -12.43
C THR A 291 -19.90 6.39 -13.66
N MET A 292 -19.09 7.42 -13.48
CA MET A 292 -18.59 8.28 -14.55
C MET A 292 -17.72 7.48 -15.54
N LEU A 293 -16.77 6.67 -15.03
CA LEU A 293 -15.90 5.84 -15.87
C LEU A 293 -16.70 4.83 -16.71
N LYS A 294 -17.67 4.13 -16.13
CA LYS A 294 -18.53 3.19 -16.85
C LYS A 294 -19.32 3.88 -17.95
N LYS A 295 -19.82 5.11 -17.74
CA LYS A 295 -20.49 5.89 -18.79
C LYS A 295 -19.54 6.27 -19.93
N TYR A 296 -18.30 6.67 -19.61
CA TYR A 296 -17.31 6.99 -20.62
C TYR A 296 -16.93 5.76 -21.44
N MET A 297 -16.67 4.62 -20.81
CA MET A 297 -16.32 3.37 -21.48
C MET A 297 -17.43 2.87 -22.40
N ALA A 298 -18.71 3.09 -22.06
CA ALA A 298 -19.83 2.73 -22.90
C ALA A 298 -19.92 3.51 -24.24
N MET A 299 -19.10 4.57 -24.42
CA MET A 299 -19.03 5.35 -25.65
C MET A 299 -18.24 4.66 -26.77
N GLY A 300 -17.35 3.68 -26.45
CA GLY A 300 -16.61 2.93 -27.44
C GLY A 300 -15.35 2.22 -26.92
N GLU A 301 -14.70 1.47 -27.82
CA GLU A 301 -13.51 0.68 -27.50
C GLU A 301 -12.32 1.54 -27.06
N GLU A 302 -12.12 2.68 -27.73
CA GLU A 302 -11.01 3.60 -27.39
C GLU A 302 -11.21 4.23 -26.02
N GLN A 303 -12.44 4.62 -25.67
CA GLN A 303 -12.77 5.13 -24.33
C GLN A 303 -12.57 4.05 -23.27
N THR A 304 -12.92 2.80 -23.59
CA THR A 304 -12.66 1.65 -22.74
C THR A 304 -11.15 1.50 -22.50
N ARG A 305 -10.34 1.49 -23.55
CA ARG A 305 -8.88 1.38 -23.45
C ARG A 305 -8.27 2.47 -22.56
N ARG A 306 -8.75 3.72 -22.67
CA ARG A 306 -8.25 4.87 -21.88
C ARG A 306 -8.61 4.81 -20.40
N ALA A 307 -9.78 4.26 -20.07
CA ALA A 307 -10.35 4.32 -18.73
C ALA A 307 -10.24 3.01 -17.93
N GLN A 308 -9.89 1.89 -18.58
CA GLN A 308 -9.93 0.56 -17.96
C GLN A 308 -9.06 0.47 -16.71
N ASN A 309 -7.82 0.95 -16.77
CA ASN A 309 -6.91 0.90 -15.62
C ASN A 309 -7.43 1.76 -14.45
N GLU A 310 -7.91 2.99 -14.73
CA GLU A 310 -8.50 3.82 -13.67
C GLU A 310 -9.75 3.16 -13.06
N LEU A 311 -10.60 2.49 -13.87
CA LEU A 311 -11.75 1.75 -13.36
C LEU A 311 -11.33 0.59 -12.45
N ASN A 312 -10.33 -0.21 -12.83
CA ASN A 312 -9.81 -1.31 -12.02
C ASN A 312 -9.33 -0.80 -10.65
N ASN A 313 -8.56 0.30 -10.64
CA ASN A 313 -8.07 0.92 -9.41
C ASN A 313 -9.20 1.45 -8.52
N ILE A 314 -10.24 2.05 -9.10
CA ILE A 314 -11.42 2.51 -8.36
C ILE A 314 -12.21 1.34 -7.78
N GLN A 315 -12.44 0.26 -8.53
CA GLN A 315 -13.17 -0.92 -8.08
C GLN A 315 -12.40 -1.64 -6.96
N ASN A 316 -11.08 -1.79 -7.11
CA ASN A 316 -10.21 -2.30 -6.04
C ASN A 316 -10.35 -1.46 -4.76
N SER A 317 -10.25 -0.14 -4.88
CA SER A 317 -10.39 0.78 -3.73
C SER A 317 -11.78 0.71 -3.10
N LEU A 318 -12.85 0.60 -3.89
CA LEU A 318 -14.22 0.43 -3.41
C LEU A 318 -14.38 -0.83 -2.56
N LYS A 319 -13.82 -1.97 -3.00
CA LYS A 319 -13.85 -3.22 -2.21
C LYS A 319 -13.12 -3.05 -0.89
N VAL A 320 -11.90 -2.47 -0.93
CA VAL A 320 -11.10 -2.21 0.28
C VAL A 320 -11.88 -1.34 1.27
N TYR A 321 -12.37 -0.17 0.87
CA TYR A 321 -13.07 0.73 1.79
C TYR A 321 -14.42 0.19 2.25
N ARG A 322 -15.16 -0.54 1.41
CA ARG A 322 -16.40 -1.22 1.81
C ARG A 322 -16.11 -2.31 2.84
N GLY A 323 -15.07 -3.13 2.64
CA GLY A 323 -14.63 -4.14 3.59
C GLY A 323 -14.19 -3.54 4.93
N GLN A 324 -13.38 -2.47 4.89
CA GLN A 324 -12.97 -1.73 6.07
C GLN A 324 -14.17 -1.12 6.82
N LEU A 325 -15.11 -0.48 6.11
CA LEU A 325 -16.31 0.08 6.72
C LEU A 325 -17.20 -1.00 7.36
N ALA A 326 -17.35 -2.15 6.69
CA ALA A 326 -18.07 -3.28 7.24
C ALA A 326 -17.41 -3.80 8.53
N GLY A 327 -16.07 -3.91 8.54
CA GLY A 327 -15.30 -4.28 9.72
C GLY A 327 -15.47 -3.28 10.87
N LEU A 328 -15.41 -1.98 10.60
CA LEU A 328 -15.61 -0.94 11.63
C LEU A 328 -17.06 -0.86 12.13
N LYS A 329 -18.05 -1.39 11.39
CA LYS A 329 -19.43 -1.55 11.82
C LYS A 329 -19.68 -2.89 12.52
N ASP A 330 -18.75 -3.84 12.45
CA ASP A 330 -18.85 -5.11 13.16
C ASP A 330 -18.67 -4.90 14.67
N THR A 331 -19.70 -5.26 15.43
CA THR A 331 -19.71 -5.08 16.89
C THR A 331 -18.69 -5.94 17.60
N GLY A 332 -18.32 -7.10 17.05
CA GLY A 332 -17.33 -8.00 17.62
C GLY A 332 -15.92 -7.40 17.50
N LEU A 333 -15.56 -6.86 16.32
CA LEU A 333 -14.30 -6.18 16.10
C LEU A 333 -14.17 -4.94 16.99
N MET A 334 -15.17 -4.05 16.98
CA MET A 334 -15.14 -2.83 17.78
C MET A 334 -15.11 -3.12 19.29
N SER A 335 -15.84 -4.15 19.75
CA SER A 335 -15.79 -4.57 21.16
C SER A 335 -14.41 -5.09 21.57
N ARG A 336 -13.67 -5.79 20.68
CA ARG A 336 -12.27 -6.18 20.96
C ARG A 336 -11.40 -4.95 21.11
N LYS A 337 -11.44 -4.01 20.15
CA LYS A 337 -10.67 -2.75 20.21
C LYS A 337 -10.99 -1.93 21.46
N THR A 338 -12.26 -1.83 21.82
CA THR A 338 -12.70 -1.11 23.04
C THR A 338 -12.15 -1.77 24.30
N ARG A 339 -12.17 -3.10 24.38
CA ARG A 339 -11.57 -3.83 25.55
C ARG A 339 -10.06 -3.62 25.63
N ASP A 340 -9.35 -3.80 24.51
CA ASP A 340 -7.89 -3.64 24.48
C ASP A 340 -7.46 -2.23 24.91
N GLU A 341 -8.19 -1.20 24.45
CA GLU A 341 -7.97 0.18 24.88
C GLU A 341 -8.33 0.37 26.35
N ALA A 342 -9.46 -0.15 26.81
CA ALA A 342 -9.88 -0.03 28.20
C ALA A 342 -8.91 -0.73 29.18
N ASP A 343 -8.39 -1.89 28.80
CA ASP A 343 -7.42 -2.63 29.62
C ASP A 343 -6.10 -1.84 29.74
N LEU A 344 -5.59 -1.26 28.65
CA LEU A 344 -4.41 -0.41 28.69
C LEU A 344 -4.65 0.87 29.51
N ARG A 345 -5.79 1.55 29.33
CA ARG A 345 -6.16 2.74 30.12
C ARG A 345 -6.27 2.41 31.60
N LYS A 346 -6.86 1.27 31.96
CA LYS A 346 -6.96 0.78 33.35
C LYS A 346 -5.58 0.52 33.94
N TRP A 347 -4.68 -0.11 33.19
CA TRP A 347 -3.30 -0.34 33.62
C TRP A 347 -2.56 0.98 33.81
N VAL A 348 -2.71 1.97 32.95
CA VAL A 348 -2.14 3.32 33.12
C VAL A 348 -2.69 3.98 34.37
N ALA A 349 -4.01 3.97 34.60
CA ALA A 349 -4.66 4.62 35.72
C ALA A 349 -4.36 3.95 37.08
N SER A 350 -3.91 2.71 37.09
CA SER A 350 -3.58 1.98 38.33
C SER A 350 -2.27 2.46 39.03
N ASP A 351 -1.53 3.38 38.42
CA ASP A 351 -0.32 3.98 38.97
C ASP A 351 -0.31 5.49 38.72
N ALA A 352 -0.08 6.29 39.78
CA ALA A 352 -0.17 7.75 39.71
C ALA A 352 0.82 8.39 38.72
N GLU A 353 2.08 7.87 38.70
CA GLU A 353 3.10 8.39 37.79
C GLU A 353 2.82 8.03 36.33
N ARG A 354 2.36 6.80 36.07
CA ARG A 354 1.91 6.41 34.72
C ARG A 354 0.74 7.25 34.26
N ASN A 355 -0.27 7.43 35.11
CA ASN A 355 -1.44 8.24 34.79
C ASN A 355 -1.07 9.69 34.49
N LYS A 356 -0.15 10.27 35.26
CA LYS A 356 0.39 11.62 34.99
C LYS A 356 1.11 11.70 33.64
N LYS A 357 1.82 10.64 33.21
CA LYS A 357 2.58 10.61 31.94
C LYS A 357 1.71 10.37 30.72
N TYR A 358 0.68 9.51 30.83
CA TYR A 358 0.00 8.90 29.69
C TYR A 358 -1.51 9.07 29.70
N GLY A 359 -2.12 9.39 30.86
CA GLY A 359 -3.56 9.27 31.07
C GLY A 359 -4.42 10.18 30.20
N ASP A 360 -3.91 11.35 29.82
CA ASP A 360 -4.59 12.36 28.99
C ASP A 360 -4.60 12.03 27.49
N ALA A 361 -3.79 11.06 27.05
CA ALA A 361 -3.49 10.86 25.62
C ALA A 361 -4.73 10.48 24.77
N TRP A 362 -5.56 9.58 25.28
CA TRP A 362 -6.75 9.12 24.55
C TRP A 362 -7.80 10.21 24.37
N ASP A 363 -8.04 11.00 25.42
CA ASP A 363 -9.03 12.08 25.41
C ASP A 363 -8.58 13.24 24.50
N ALA A 364 -7.27 13.52 24.47
CA ALA A 364 -6.68 14.48 23.53
C ALA A 364 -6.89 14.03 22.06
N ILE A 365 -6.64 12.76 21.75
CA ILE A 365 -6.88 12.18 20.41
C ILE A 365 -8.37 12.24 20.05
N ALA A 366 -9.25 11.86 20.98
CA ALA A 366 -10.70 11.91 20.74
C ALA A 366 -11.17 13.31 20.40
N LYS A 367 -10.71 14.33 21.14
CA LYS A 367 -11.01 15.74 20.87
C LYS A 367 -10.48 16.19 19.50
N ALA A 368 -9.28 15.77 19.12
CA ALA A 368 -8.69 16.09 17.83
C ALA A 368 -9.55 15.54 16.67
N HIS A 369 -10.04 14.30 16.78
CA HIS A 369 -10.89 13.70 15.76
C HIS A 369 -12.29 14.32 15.69
N GLN A 370 -12.86 14.72 16.83
CA GLN A 370 -14.10 15.53 16.84
C GLN A 370 -13.88 16.87 16.09
N THR A 371 -12.75 17.52 16.33
CA THR A 371 -12.38 18.76 15.63
C THR A 371 -12.23 18.50 14.13
N TYR A 372 -11.53 17.44 13.74
CA TYR A 372 -11.35 17.05 12.34
C TYR A 372 -12.67 16.85 11.60
N ALA A 373 -13.63 16.15 12.20
CA ALA A 373 -14.93 15.90 11.60
C ALA A 373 -15.65 17.20 11.17
N SER A 374 -15.38 18.35 11.85
CA SER A 374 -15.99 19.64 11.54
C SER A 374 -15.50 20.25 10.22
N PHE A 375 -14.31 19.90 9.71
CA PHE A 375 -13.74 20.45 8.48
C PHE A 375 -13.23 19.37 7.49
N ALA A 376 -13.49 18.11 7.74
CA ALA A 376 -13.04 17.01 6.89
C ALA A 376 -13.53 17.13 5.44
N ARG A 377 -14.77 17.64 5.23
CA ARG A 377 -15.34 17.85 3.89
C ARG A 377 -14.58 18.94 3.12
N GLU A 378 -14.35 20.10 3.74
CA GLU A 378 -13.59 21.18 3.12
C GLU A 378 -12.15 20.73 2.80
N ARG A 379 -11.51 20.03 3.75
CA ARG A 379 -10.17 19.49 3.55
C ARG A 379 -10.13 18.50 2.39
N ARG A 380 -11.13 17.60 2.27
CA ARG A 380 -11.23 16.67 1.13
C ARG A 380 -11.27 17.40 -0.20
N ILE A 381 -12.03 18.49 -0.30
CA ILE A 381 -12.20 19.24 -1.55
C ILE A 381 -10.97 20.07 -1.87
N TYR A 382 -10.48 20.91 -0.94
CA TYR A 382 -9.47 21.93 -1.24
C TYR A 382 -8.04 21.44 -0.99
N ASP A 383 -7.73 20.91 0.20
CA ASP A 383 -6.35 20.47 0.52
C ASP A 383 -6.00 19.16 -0.19
N LEU A 384 -6.90 18.18 -0.18
CA LEU A 384 -6.71 16.87 -0.82
C LEU A 384 -7.17 16.84 -2.29
N ALA A 385 -7.57 17.98 -2.85
CA ALA A 385 -7.94 18.20 -4.24
C ALA A 385 -9.08 17.28 -4.77
N GLY A 386 -9.96 16.81 -3.88
CA GLY A 386 -11.06 15.92 -4.27
C GLY A 386 -12.08 16.58 -5.22
N GLY A 387 -12.12 17.90 -5.29
CA GLY A 387 -12.95 18.67 -6.21
C GLY A 387 -12.35 18.93 -7.61
N PHE A 388 -11.13 18.45 -7.89
CA PHE A 388 -10.36 18.86 -9.09
C PHE A 388 -9.65 17.67 -9.74
N ASN A 389 -10.39 16.66 -10.19
CA ASN A 389 -9.83 15.44 -10.78
C ASN A 389 -9.40 15.66 -12.25
N THR A 390 -8.26 16.28 -12.46
CA THR A 390 -7.61 16.43 -13.77
C THR A 390 -6.09 16.56 -13.59
N SER A 391 -5.32 16.04 -14.52
CA SER A 391 -3.85 16.19 -14.55
C SER A 391 -3.44 17.67 -14.59
N LEU A 392 -4.19 18.51 -15.32
CA LEU A 392 -3.90 19.95 -15.44
C LEU A 392 -3.98 20.68 -14.11
N PHE A 393 -4.94 20.34 -13.23
CA PHE A 393 -5.00 20.91 -11.90
C PHE A 393 -3.82 20.45 -11.03
N GLY A 394 -3.39 19.20 -11.17
CA GLY A 394 -2.19 18.70 -10.50
C GLY A 394 -0.95 19.52 -10.85
N TYR A 395 -0.74 19.81 -12.13
CA TYR A 395 0.34 20.67 -12.61
C TYR A 395 0.19 22.12 -12.11
N ALA A 396 -1.01 22.70 -12.25
CA ALA A 396 -1.28 24.06 -11.80
C ALA A 396 -0.97 24.26 -10.31
N ARG A 397 -1.49 23.36 -9.46
CA ARG A 397 -1.25 23.40 -8.01
C ARG A 397 0.23 23.25 -7.67
N THR A 398 0.92 22.36 -8.37
CA THR A 398 2.36 22.15 -8.17
C THR A 398 3.16 23.41 -8.53
N LEU A 399 2.86 24.06 -9.66
CA LEU A 399 3.51 25.30 -10.09
C LEU A 399 3.26 26.46 -9.12
N VAL A 400 2.00 26.66 -8.71
CA VAL A 400 1.64 27.70 -7.73
C VAL A 400 2.39 27.51 -6.41
N ARG A 401 2.43 26.28 -5.90
CA ARG A 401 3.14 25.96 -4.65
C ARG A 401 4.64 26.04 -4.81
N LEU A 402 5.20 25.54 -5.90
CA LEU A 402 6.63 25.58 -6.18
C LEU A 402 7.17 27.01 -6.19
N ALA A 403 6.45 27.95 -6.82
CA ALA A 403 6.81 29.35 -6.87
C ALA A 403 6.89 30.00 -5.45
N ILE A 404 5.97 29.63 -4.57
CA ILE A 404 5.94 30.12 -3.17
C ILE A 404 7.02 29.46 -2.32
N GLU A 405 7.16 28.13 -2.44
CA GLU A 405 8.06 27.36 -1.56
C GLU A 405 9.54 27.61 -1.89
N LYS A 406 9.89 27.88 -3.16
CA LYS A 406 11.27 28.23 -3.54
C LYS A 406 11.82 29.49 -2.87
N GLU A 407 10.95 30.43 -2.47
CA GLU A 407 11.35 31.65 -1.76
C GLU A 407 11.69 31.41 -0.29
N LYS A 408 11.32 30.25 0.26
CA LYS A 408 11.55 29.90 1.66
C LYS A 408 12.86 29.12 1.84
N PRO A 409 13.50 29.25 3.03
CA PRO A 409 14.56 28.33 3.43
C PRO A 409 14.07 26.87 3.35
N ASN A 410 14.94 25.95 2.95
CA ASN A 410 14.59 24.54 2.74
C ASN A 410 13.84 23.91 3.94
N ALA A 411 14.25 24.24 5.16
CA ALA A 411 13.65 23.72 6.40
C ALA A 411 12.24 24.25 6.71
N GLU A 412 11.80 25.32 6.03
CA GLU A 412 10.48 25.98 6.22
C GLU A 412 9.51 25.63 5.09
N ARG A 413 9.99 24.91 4.08
CA ARG A 413 9.16 24.47 2.95
C ARG A 413 8.19 23.36 3.34
N LEU A 414 7.13 23.23 2.58
CA LEU A 414 6.30 22.04 2.63
C LEU A 414 7.16 20.81 2.32
N ALA A 415 6.95 19.70 3.01
CA ALA A 415 7.80 18.50 2.92
C ALA A 415 7.99 18.00 1.49
N GLU A 416 6.97 18.12 0.64
CA GLU A 416 7.01 17.75 -0.77
C GLU A 416 7.84 18.70 -1.65
N PHE A 417 8.25 19.88 -1.15
CA PHE A 417 9.02 20.90 -1.89
C PHE A 417 10.44 21.12 -1.33
N THR A 418 10.93 20.22 -0.48
CA THR A 418 12.31 20.27 -0.01
C THR A 418 13.31 19.99 -1.14
N ASP A 419 14.55 20.45 -0.99
CA ASP A 419 15.60 20.29 -2.02
C ASP A 419 15.76 18.84 -2.49
N ALA A 420 15.59 17.87 -1.59
CA ALA A 420 15.63 16.46 -1.91
C ALA A 420 14.48 15.99 -2.84
N ARG A 421 13.36 16.72 -2.87
CA ARG A 421 12.18 16.38 -3.67
C ARG A 421 12.08 17.17 -4.97
N LEU A 422 12.77 18.29 -5.09
CA LEU A 422 12.69 19.18 -6.27
C LEU A 422 13.03 18.47 -7.59
N PRO A 423 14.08 17.60 -7.70
CA PRO A 423 14.35 16.90 -8.95
C PRO A 423 13.16 16.05 -9.44
N GLY A 424 12.47 15.38 -8.53
CA GLY A 424 11.27 14.59 -8.87
C GLY A 424 10.10 15.46 -9.34
N ILE A 425 9.88 16.62 -8.71
CA ILE A 425 8.87 17.59 -9.15
C ILE A 425 9.19 18.10 -10.56
N GLN A 426 10.45 18.47 -10.81
CA GLN A 426 10.90 18.97 -12.12
C GLN A 426 10.72 17.90 -13.20
N ALA A 427 11.10 16.65 -12.91
CA ALA A 427 10.88 15.53 -13.81
C ALA A 427 9.39 15.32 -14.13
N ALA A 428 8.52 15.35 -13.12
CA ALA A 428 7.07 15.19 -13.30
C ALA A 428 6.45 16.33 -14.12
N LEU A 429 6.88 17.59 -13.91
CA LEU A 429 6.43 18.72 -14.71
C LEU A 429 6.96 18.69 -16.15
N ALA A 430 8.10 18.05 -16.38
CA ALA A 430 8.72 17.90 -17.68
C ALA A 430 8.22 16.68 -18.47
N ALA A 431 7.54 15.75 -17.81
CA ALA A 431 7.10 14.51 -18.42
C ALA A 431 6.07 14.79 -19.54
N GLU A 432 6.26 14.11 -20.66
CA GLU A 432 5.28 14.03 -21.76
C GLU A 432 4.46 12.77 -21.56
N GLY A 433 3.17 12.86 -21.88
CA GLY A 433 2.27 11.71 -21.78
C GLY A 433 0.99 11.97 -22.59
N PRO A 434 0.20 10.94 -22.86
CA PRO A 434 -1.04 11.09 -23.58
C PRO A 434 -2.00 11.99 -22.80
N PHE A 435 -2.61 12.95 -23.48
CA PHE A 435 -3.63 13.84 -22.96
C PHE A 435 -4.91 13.73 -23.78
N PHE A 436 -5.99 13.29 -23.15
CA PHE A 436 -7.29 13.12 -23.78
C PHE A 436 -8.28 14.15 -23.23
N ALA A 437 -8.45 15.25 -23.95
CA ALA A 437 -9.25 16.40 -23.49
C ALA A 437 -10.69 16.02 -23.13
N ASP A 438 -11.32 15.14 -23.90
CA ASP A 438 -12.68 14.63 -23.64
C ASP A 438 -12.76 13.91 -22.29
N TYR A 439 -11.77 13.08 -22.00
CA TYR A 439 -11.69 12.34 -20.74
C TYR A 439 -11.39 13.25 -19.54
N GLU A 440 -10.44 14.17 -19.69
CA GLU A 440 -10.08 15.14 -18.63
C GLU A 440 -11.27 16.08 -18.30
N LYS A 441 -12.04 16.53 -19.30
CA LYS A 441 -13.27 17.30 -19.10
C LYS A 441 -14.30 16.53 -18.29
N LEU A 442 -14.50 15.26 -18.61
CA LEU A 442 -15.47 14.41 -17.90
C LEU A 442 -15.07 14.20 -16.43
N LYS A 443 -13.79 13.90 -16.18
CA LYS A 443 -13.25 13.73 -14.83
C LYS A 443 -13.36 15.02 -13.99
N LEU A 444 -13.03 16.16 -14.61
CA LEU A 444 -13.14 17.45 -13.92
C LEU A 444 -14.61 17.82 -13.65
N ALA A 445 -15.50 17.63 -14.61
CA ALA A 445 -16.94 17.88 -14.42
C ALA A 445 -17.52 17.06 -13.28
N ASP A 446 -17.20 15.75 -13.20
CA ASP A 446 -17.65 14.91 -12.08
C ASP A 446 -17.12 15.43 -10.73
N SER A 447 -15.85 15.81 -10.65
CA SER A 447 -15.27 16.28 -9.40
C SER A 447 -15.77 17.68 -8.98
N LEU A 448 -16.06 18.57 -9.93
CA LEU A 448 -16.73 19.85 -9.67
C LEU A 448 -18.16 19.61 -9.14
N GLY A 449 -18.87 18.65 -9.72
CA GLY A 449 -20.20 18.21 -9.22
C GLY A 449 -20.12 17.67 -7.79
N PHE A 450 -19.12 16.86 -7.48
CA PHE A 450 -18.88 16.38 -6.13
C PHE A 450 -18.58 17.51 -5.14
N MET A 451 -17.80 18.51 -5.53
CA MET A 451 -17.53 19.69 -4.74
C MET A 451 -18.81 20.43 -4.39
N MET A 452 -19.68 20.69 -5.38
CA MET A 452 -20.98 21.36 -5.18
C MET A 452 -21.89 20.58 -4.24
N GLU A 453 -21.89 19.25 -4.36
CA GLU A 453 -22.69 18.35 -3.53
C GLU A 453 -22.22 18.30 -2.07
N LEU A 454 -20.89 18.29 -1.87
CA LEU A 454 -20.31 18.19 -0.53
C LEU A 454 -20.30 19.52 0.24
N LEU A 455 -20.20 20.64 -0.51
CA LEU A 455 -20.10 22.02 0.03
C LEU A 455 -21.12 22.97 -0.66
N PRO A 456 -22.43 22.72 -0.57
CA PRO A 456 -23.45 23.42 -1.39
C PRO A 456 -23.55 24.92 -1.11
N ASN A 457 -23.17 25.35 0.08
CA ASN A 457 -23.29 26.77 0.51
C ASN A 457 -21.94 27.52 0.56
N ASP A 458 -20.85 26.88 0.15
CA ASP A 458 -19.51 27.46 0.25
C ASP A 458 -19.34 28.61 -0.77
N PRO A 459 -18.95 29.84 -0.33
CA PRO A 459 -18.69 30.95 -1.24
C PRO A 459 -17.59 30.67 -2.27
N MET A 460 -16.57 29.91 -1.91
CA MET A 460 -15.48 29.57 -2.81
C MET A 460 -15.95 28.62 -3.92
N VAL A 461 -16.88 27.70 -3.64
CA VAL A 461 -17.53 26.89 -4.68
C VAL A 461 -18.23 27.79 -5.70
N ARG A 462 -18.98 28.81 -5.26
CA ARG A 462 -19.61 29.77 -6.18
C ARG A 462 -18.58 30.56 -7.00
N GLN A 463 -17.47 30.97 -6.39
CA GLN A 463 -16.39 31.66 -7.07
C GLN A 463 -15.73 30.79 -8.14
N ILE A 464 -15.48 29.51 -7.84
CA ILE A 464 -14.89 28.54 -8.79
C ILE A 464 -15.86 28.26 -9.94
N MET A 465 -17.12 28.03 -9.64
CA MET A 465 -18.15 27.63 -10.62
C MET A 465 -18.62 28.81 -11.51
N GLN A 466 -18.51 30.03 -11.06
CA GLN A 466 -18.91 31.25 -11.82
C GLN A 466 -20.33 31.17 -12.39
N GLY A 467 -21.25 30.51 -11.67
CA GLY A 467 -22.64 30.32 -12.13
C GLY A 467 -22.83 29.31 -13.24
N GLN A 468 -21.78 28.58 -13.63
CA GLN A 468 -21.83 27.58 -14.71
C GLN A 468 -22.18 26.17 -14.18
N THR A 469 -22.62 25.29 -15.09
CA THR A 469 -22.71 23.86 -14.79
C THR A 469 -21.32 23.23 -14.69
N PRO A 470 -21.16 22.10 -14.00
CA PRO A 470 -19.88 21.38 -13.92
C PRO A 470 -19.26 21.08 -15.29
N GLU A 471 -20.07 20.71 -16.28
CA GLU A 471 -19.64 20.37 -17.64
C GLU A 471 -19.14 21.60 -18.41
N ALA A 472 -19.87 22.72 -18.33
CA ALA A 472 -19.48 23.97 -18.96
C ALA A 472 -18.19 24.51 -18.36
N ARG A 473 -18.11 24.51 -17.03
CA ARG A 473 -16.92 24.97 -16.31
C ARG A 473 -15.69 24.10 -16.57
N ALA A 474 -15.85 22.76 -16.58
CA ALA A 474 -14.77 21.84 -16.92
C ALA A 474 -14.26 22.06 -18.35
N THR A 475 -15.17 22.27 -19.30
CA THR A 475 -14.82 22.55 -20.70
C THR A 475 -14.00 23.83 -20.82
N GLU A 476 -14.45 24.93 -20.19
CA GLU A 476 -13.73 26.19 -20.19
C GLU A 476 -12.32 26.05 -19.59
N LEU A 477 -12.20 25.37 -18.45
CA LEU A 477 -10.93 25.18 -17.74
C LEU A 477 -9.93 24.33 -18.53
N ILE A 478 -10.39 23.24 -19.14
CA ILE A 478 -9.53 22.32 -19.89
C ILE A 478 -9.10 22.94 -21.23
N ASP A 479 -10.05 23.51 -22.00
CA ASP A 479 -9.75 24.07 -23.32
C ASP A 479 -8.95 25.38 -23.23
N GLY A 480 -9.12 26.14 -22.15
CA GLY A 480 -8.40 27.38 -21.94
C GLY A 480 -6.99 27.20 -21.38
N SER A 481 -6.63 26.02 -20.85
CA SER A 481 -5.33 25.79 -20.22
C SER A 481 -4.29 25.28 -21.22
N LYS A 482 -3.06 25.77 -21.11
CA LYS A 482 -1.90 25.31 -21.89
C LYS A 482 -1.04 24.30 -21.12
N LEU A 483 -1.46 23.86 -19.94
CA LEU A 483 -0.67 22.97 -19.07
C LEU A 483 -0.55 21.52 -19.60
N ASN A 484 -1.21 21.15 -20.68
CA ASN A 484 -0.93 19.92 -21.40
C ASN A 484 0.41 19.94 -22.16
N ASP A 485 0.96 21.12 -22.46
CA ASP A 485 2.27 21.28 -23.09
C ASP A 485 3.39 21.20 -22.06
N ALA A 486 4.27 20.20 -22.18
CA ALA A 486 5.42 20.00 -21.31
C ALA A 486 6.44 21.15 -21.39
N THR A 487 6.61 21.78 -22.55
CA THR A 487 7.51 22.93 -22.72
C THR A 487 6.99 24.13 -21.92
N TYR A 488 5.68 24.38 -21.99
CA TYR A 488 5.05 25.42 -21.19
C TYR A 488 5.19 25.16 -19.67
N ARG A 489 4.99 23.92 -19.22
CA ARG A 489 5.20 23.54 -17.83
C ARG A 489 6.65 23.75 -17.36
N LYS A 490 7.64 23.38 -18.19
CA LYS A 490 9.08 23.60 -17.90
C LYS A 490 9.40 25.09 -17.75
N GLN A 491 8.85 25.93 -18.64
CA GLN A 491 9.00 27.37 -18.56
C GLN A 491 8.44 27.91 -17.24
N LEU A 492 7.22 27.53 -16.89
CA LEU A 492 6.56 27.96 -15.64
C LEU A 492 7.26 27.42 -14.38
N ALA A 493 7.86 26.24 -14.43
CA ALA A 493 8.61 25.67 -13.31
C ALA A 493 9.85 26.50 -12.95
N SER A 494 10.38 27.26 -13.93
CA SER A 494 11.52 28.19 -13.74
C SER A 494 11.08 29.65 -13.51
N ALA A 495 9.79 29.95 -13.67
CA ALA A 495 9.24 31.30 -13.54
C ALA A 495 9.30 31.81 -12.10
N SER A 496 9.30 33.14 -11.95
CA SER A 496 9.19 33.80 -10.64
C SER A 496 7.78 33.65 -10.06
N ARG A 497 7.66 33.89 -8.78
CA ARG A 497 6.35 33.96 -8.13
C ARG A 497 5.44 35.03 -8.77
N ALA A 498 5.98 36.19 -9.10
CA ALA A 498 5.24 37.23 -9.77
C ALA A 498 4.68 36.82 -11.13
N ASP A 499 5.44 36.05 -11.91
CA ASP A 499 4.98 35.50 -13.20
C ASP A 499 3.82 34.48 -13.02
N ILE A 500 3.90 33.64 -12.01
CA ILE A 500 2.81 32.71 -11.68
C ILE A 500 1.57 33.45 -11.17
N GLU A 501 1.76 34.49 -10.38
CA GLU A 501 0.67 35.36 -9.90
C GLU A 501 0.01 36.17 -11.02
N ALA A 502 0.77 36.57 -12.05
CA ALA A 502 0.27 37.27 -13.23
C ALA A 502 -0.34 36.32 -14.30
N SER A 503 -0.18 35.00 -14.15
CA SER A 503 -0.67 34.02 -15.14
C SER A 503 -2.20 34.12 -15.31
N THR A 504 -2.65 34.10 -16.57
CA THR A 504 -4.06 34.08 -16.98
C THR A 504 -4.54 32.69 -17.38
N ASP A 505 -3.69 31.66 -17.31
CA ASP A 505 -4.11 30.27 -17.55
C ASP A 505 -5.22 29.91 -16.54
N PRO A 506 -6.42 29.51 -17.02
CA PRO A 506 -7.59 29.37 -16.16
C PRO A 506 -7.40 28.29 -15.07
N MET A 507 -6.59 27.26 -15.33
CA MET A 507 -6.31 26.23 -14.32
C MET A 507 -5.36 26.74 -13.23
N ILE A 508 -4.36 27.56 -13.60
CA ILE A 508 -3.49 28.25 -12.64
C ILE A 508 -4.30 29.25 -11.80
N VAL A 509 -5.24 29.98 -12.42
CA VAL A 509 -6.14 30.89 -11.73
C VAL A 509 -6.95 30.14 -10.66
N VAL A 510 -7.57 29.01 -10.99
CA VAL A 510 -8.30 28.18 -10.03
C VAL A 510 -7.38 27.70 -8.91
N ALA A 511 -6.22 27.14 -9.24
CA ALA A 511 -5.27 26.64 -8.26
C ALA A 511 -4.83 27.73 -7.28
N ARG A 512 -4.52 28.93 -7.80
CA ARG A 512 -4.16 30.12 -7.00
C ARG A 512 -5.30 30.59 -6.11
N THR A 513 -6.54 30.61 -6.64
CA THR A 513 -7.73 31.02 -5.88
C THR A 513 -7.94 30.18 -4.63
N ILE A 514 -7.72 28.85 -4.71
CA ILE A 514 -7.96 27.97 -3.57
C ILE A 514 -6.74 27.76 -2.67
N ASP A 515 -5.51 28.11 -3.10
CA ASP A 515 -4.28 27.73 -2.39
C ASP A 515 -4.23 28.28 -0.96
N ALA A 516 -4.70 29.50 -0.72
CA ALA A 516 -4.76 30.09 0.62
C ALA A 516 -5.66 29.26 1.57
N LYS A 517 -6.86 28.85 1.11
CA LYS A 517 -7.79 28.01 1.86
C LYS A 517 -7.24 26.60 2.06
N ALA A 518 -6.65 26.02 1.02
CA ALA A 518 -6.03 24.70 1.09
C ALA A 518 -4.87 24.68 2.12
N ARG A 519 -4.03 25.72 2.15
CA ARG A 519 -2.95 25.86 3.14
C ARG A 519 -3.49 26.11 4.55
N GLU A 520 -4.58 26.88 4.70
CA GLU A 520 -5.25 27.06 6.00
C GLU A 520 -5.73 25.71 6.54
N LEU A 521 -6.46 24.93 5.73
CA LEU A 521 -6.99 23.62 6.11
C LEU A 521 -5.87 22.62 6.43
N ARG A 522 -4.79 22.64 5.66
CA ARG A 522 -3.61 21.82 5.93
C ARG A 522 -2.97 22.20 7.26
N ARG A 523 -2.72 23.48 7.50
CA ARG A 523 -2.14 23.98 8.76
C ARG A 523 -3.05 23.66 9.94
N ARG A 524 -4.37 23.81 9.76
CA ARG A 524 -5.36 23.46 10.75
C ARG A 524 -5.31 21.97 11.09
N TYR A 525 -5.25 21.10 10.07
CA TYR A 525 -5.07 19.67 10.26
C TYR A 525 -3.74 19.34 10.95
N ASP A 526 -2.64 19.95 10.50
CA ASP A 526 -1.32 19.71 11.09
C ASP A 526 -1.27 20.09 12.58
N ASN A 527 -1.89 21.21 12.97
CA ASN A 527 -1.83 21.71 14.33
C ASN A 527 -2.87 21.09 15.27
N GLU A 528 -4.12 20.97 14.80
CA GLU A 528 -5.26 20.58 15.66
C GLU A 528 -5.49 19.06 15.68
N VAL A 529 -4.93 18.31 14.71
CA VAL A 529 -5.12 16.89 14.57
C VAL A 529 -3.78 16.16 14.56
N PHE A 530 -2.99 16.27 13.50
CA PHE A 530 -1.80 15.46 13.29
C PHE A 530 -0.72 15.68 14.37
N GLY A 531 -0.49 16.91 14.81
CA GLY A 531 0.44 17.23 15.91
C GLY A 531 -0.02 16.61 17.23
N VAL A 532 -1.31 16.73 17.54
CA VAL A 532 -1.95 16.14 18.72
C VAL A 532 -1.85 14.61 18.68
N GLU A 533 -2.18 13.99 17.53
CA GLU A 533 -2.00 12.55 17.33
C GLU A 533 -0.56 12.12 17.61
N ARG A 534 0.42 12.77 16.98
CA ARG A 534 1.85 12.42 17.15
C ARG A 534 2.33 12.49 18.58
N ALA A 535 1.94 13.52 19.30
CA ALA A 535 2.32 13.69 20.70
C ALA A 535 1.69 12.61 21.60
N ASN A 536 0.43 12.34 21.40
CA ASN A 536 -0.35 11.47 22.29
C ASN A 536 -0.24 9.98 21.92
N TYR A 537 -0.15 9.62 20.63
CA TYR A 537 0.21 8.25 20.24
C TYR A 537 1.62 7.85 20.74
N ALA A 538 2.58 8.78 20.78
CA ALA A 538 3.88 8.51 21.37
C ALA A 538 3.79 8.18 22.87
N LYS A 539 2.85 8.82 23.62
CA LYS A 539 2.56 8.46 25.03
C LYS A 539 1.95 7.07 25.12
N ILE A 540 0.95 6.75 24.28
CA ILE A 540 0.29 5.42 24.22
C ILE A 540 1.31 4.33 23.86
N ALA A 541 2.17 4.58 22.88
CA ALA A 541 3.22 3.64 22.50
C ALA A 541 4.18 3.33 23.66
N ARG A 542 4.61 4.38 24.39
CA ARG A 542 5.44 4.19 25.59
C ARG A 542 4.72 3.40 26.68
N ALA A 543 3.44 3.69 26.91
CA ALA A 543 2.63 2.92 27.85
C ALA A 543 2.58 1.43 27.47
N ARG A 544 2.40 1.11 26.18
CA ARG A 544 2.46 -0.27 25.68
C ARG A 544 3.85 -0.89 25.85
N PHE A 545 4.93 -0.17 25.55
CA PHE A 545 6.30 -0.66 25.76
C PHE A 545 6.60 -0.92 27.23
N ASP A 546 6.10 -0.07 28.13
CA ASP A 546 6.25 -0.26 29.58
C ASP A 546 5.48 -1.50 30.07
N GLN A 547 4.35 -1.84 29.42
CA GLN A 547 3.51 -2.99 29.76
C GLN A 547 4.00 -4.30 29.12
N GLU A 548 4.32 -4.28 27.81
CA GLU A 548 4.50 -5.47 26.97
C GLU A 548 5.95 -5.68 26.50
N GLY A 549 6.80 -4.65 26.67
CA GLY A 549 8.18 -4.67 26.16
C GLY A 549 8.24 -4.57 24.63
N THR A 550 9.28 -5.18 24.03
CA THR A 550 9.55 -5.12 22.57
C THR A 550 8.77 -6.15 21.76
N LYS A 551 7.76 -6.80 22.33
CA LYS A 551 6.95 -7.85 21.66
C LYS A 551 5.91 -7.30 20.68
N LEU A 552 5.90 -5.98 20.48
CA LEU A 552 4.98 -5.31 19.60
C LEU A 552 5.61 -5.09 18.22
N TYR A 553 4.79 -5.17 17.19
CA TYR A 553 5.12 -4.69 15.85
C TYR A 553 4.41 -3.35 15.60
N PRO A 554 5.02 -2.43 14.84
CA PRO A 554 4.38 -1.15 14.49
C PRO A 554 3.38 -1.33 13.35
N ASP A 555 2.46 -0.39 13.21
CA ASP A 555 1.66 -0.27 12.00
C ASP A 555 2.56 -0.20 10.75
N ALA A 556 2.06 -0.70 9.63
CA ALA A 556 2.74 -0.65 8.34
C ALA A 556 2.90 0.81 7.88
N THR A 557 4.01 1.10 7.20
CA THR A 557 4.41 2.47 6.80
C THR A 557 5.07 2.52 5.41
N PHE A 558 4.77 1.55 4.57
CA PHE A 558 5.40 1.34 3.26
C PHE A 558 6.93 1.22 3.36
N THR A 559 7.39 0.50 4.37
CA THR A 559 8.80 0.18 4.60
C THR A 559 9.00 -1.33 4.70
N PRO A 560 10.23 -1.81 4.43
CA PRO A 560 10.52 -3.25 4.42
C PRO A 560 10.14 -3.94 5.74
N ARG A 561 9.37 -5.01 5.62
CA ARG A 561 8.88 -5.86 6.72
C ARG A 561 9.04 -7.32 6.37
N LEU A 562 9.05 -8.14 7.40
CA LEU A 562 8.96 -9.58 7.32
C LEU A 562 7.72 -10.05 8.09
N SER A 563 6.84 -10.80 7.43
CA SER A 563 5.81 -11.60 8.09
C SER A 563 6.12 -13.08 7.93
N TYR A 564 5.47 -13.91 8.74
CA TYR A 564 5.62 -15.35 8.69
C TYR A 564 4.28 -16.02 8.92
N GLY A 565 4.12 -17.21 8.34
CA GLY A 565 2.86 -17.93 8.41
C GLY A 565 3.03 -19.36 7.92
N THR A 566 1.90 -20.01 7.68
CA THR A 566 1.83 -21.39 7.23
C THR A 566 1.01 -21.47 5.94
N VAL A 567 1.46 -22.23 4.96
CA VAL A 567 0.67 -22.57 3.77
C VAL A 567 -0.53 -23.40 4.21
N LYS A 568 -1.74 -22.81 4.20
CA LYS A 568 -2.91 -23.39 4.84
C LYS A 568 -4.21 -22.85 4.26
N GLY A 569 -5.13 -23.75 3.91
CA GLY A 569 -6.50 -23.42 3.58
C GLY A 569 -7.28 -22.84 4.78
N TYR A 570 -8.56 -22.56 4.59
CA TYR A 570 -9.44 -22.03 5.63
C TYR A 570 -10.86 -22.59 5.47
N THR A 571 -11.76 -22.20 6.37
CA THR A 571 -13.18 -22.55 6.28
C THR A 571 -13.99 -21.29 6.02
N GLU A 572 -14.82 -21.34 4.97
CA GLU A 572 -15.73 -20.26 4.62
C GLU A 572 -17.14 -20.82 4.47
N ASN A 573 -18.11 -20.21 5.19
CA ASN A 573 -19.52 -20.65 5.17
C ASN A 573 -19.69 -22.18 5.40
N GLY A 574 -18.89 -22.75 6.31
CA GLY A 574 -18.89 -24.18 6.62
C GLY A 574 -18.19 -25.10 5.59
N LYS A 575 -17.66 -24.54 4.50
CA LYS A 575 -16.92 -25.29 3.49
C LYS A 575 -15.40 -25.11 3.69
N ARG A 576 -14.68 -26.23 3.63
CA ARG A 576 -13.21 -26.20 3.61
C ARG A 576 -12.72 -25.70 2.25
N ILE A 577 -11.93 -24.66 2.24
CA ILE A 577 -11.20 -24.13 1.09
C ILE A 577 -9.79 -24.74 1.14
N THR A 578 -9.39 -25.47 0.11
CA THR A 578 -8.04 -26.05 -0.01
C THR A 578 -7.01 -24.96 -0.31
N PRO A 579 -5.74 -25.14 0.11
CA PRO A 579 -4.77 -24.05 -0.04
C PRO A 579 -4.27 -23.85 -1.47
N PHE A 580 -4.55 -24.71 -2.42
CA PHE A 580 -4.04 -24.63 -3.80
C PHE A 580 -5.14 -24.62 -4.83
N THR A 581 -4.94 -23.86 -5.91
CA THR A 581 -5.57 -24.02 -7.21
C THR A 581 -4.60 -24.67 -8.19
N THR A 582 -5.05 -25.01 -9.41
CA THR A 582 -4.22 -25.62 -10.45
C THR A 582 -4.41 -24.90 -11.78
N LEU A 583 -3.46 -25.06 -12.70
CA LEU A 583 -3.60 -24.57 -14.09
C LEU A 583 -4.82 -25.20 -14.78
N GLY A 584 -5.20 -26.44 -14.45
CA GLY A 584 -6.44 -27.07 -14.92
C GLY A 584 -7.68 -26.31 -14.48
N GLY A 585 -7.71 -25.88 -13.22
CA GLY A 585 -8.82 -25.07 -12.66
C GLY A 585 -9.04 -23.76 -13.38
N LEU A 586 -7.98 -23.12 -13.91
CA LEU A 586 -8.09 -21.93 -14.76
C LEU A 586 -8.95 -22.20 -16.00
N TYR A 587 -8.67 -23.28 -16.72
CA TYR A 587 -9.42 -23.67 -17.92
C TYR A 587 -10.84 -24.13 -17.59
N GLU A 588 -11.04 -24.81 -16.48
CA GLU A 588 -12.38 -25.21 -16.00
C GLU A 588 -13.23 -23.96 -15.69
N ARG A 589 -12.63 -22.97 -15.01
CA ARG A 589 -13.33 -21.72 -14.69
C ARG A 589 -13.66 -20.92 -15.97
N ALA A 590 -12.73 -20.79 -16.91
CA ALA A 590 -12.98 -20.15 -18.20
C ALA A 590 -14.13 -20.84 -18.95
N ALA A 591 -14.12 -22.17 -19.02
CA ALA A 591 -15.18 -22.95 -19.65
C ALA A 591 -16.54 -22.80 -18.95
N GLY A 592 -16.56 -22.78 -17.60
CA GLY A 592 -17.76 -22.54 -16.81
C GLY A 592 -18.46 -21.21 -17.11
N PHE A 593 -17.69 -20.19 -17.45
CA PHE A 593 -18.18 -18.89 -17.93
C PHE A 593 -18.18 -18.73 -19.45
N LYS A 594 -18.13 -19.85 -20.21
CA LYS A 594 -18.17 -19.87 -21.68
C LYS A 594 -17.06 -19.04 -22.33
N ASN A 595 -15.93 -18.90 -21.66
CA ASN A 595 -14.79 -18.06 -22.10
C ASN A 595 -15.19 -16.60 -22.40
N GLN A 596 -16.14 -16.06 -21.62
CA GLN A 596 -16.61 -14.67 -21.74
C GLN A 596 -15.90 -13.76 -20.76
N PHE A 597 -15.65 -12.51 -21.14
CA PHE A 597 -15.07 -11.50 -20.24
C PHE A 597 -15.86 -11.40 -18.91
N PRO A 598 -15.20 -11.37 -17.76
CA PRO A 598 -13.74 -11.29 -17.53
C PRO A 598 -13.04 -12.66 -17.39
N TYR A 599 -13.70 -13.76 -17.75
CA TYR A 599 -13.17 -15.15 -17.63
C TYR A 599 -12.70 -15.74 -18.98
N ASN A 600 -12.47 -14.89 -19.98
CA ASN A 600 -11.88 -15.32 -21.24
C ASN A 600 -10.35 -15.46 -21.10
N LEU A 601 -9.79 -16.46 -21.76
CA LEU A 601 -8.34 -16.64 -21.87
C LEU A 601 -7.82 -16.04 -23.18
N PRO A 602 -6.62 -15.45 -23.16
CA PRO A 602 -5.97 -15.03 -24.40
C PRO A 602 -5.78 -16.19 -25.38
N PRO A 603 -5.77 -15.96 -26.70
CA PRO A 603 -5.65 -17.02 -27.71
C PRO A 603 -4.47 -17.96 -27.49
N ARG A 604 -3.29 -17.41 -27.14
CA ARG A 604 -2.08 -18.18 -26.84
C ARG A 604 -2.31 -19.27 -25.78
N TRP A 605 -3.04 -18.97 -24.70
CA TRP A 605 -3.34 -19.91 -23.63
C TRP A 605 -4.22 -21.06 -24.13
N MET A 606 -5.17 -20.78 -25.00
CA MET A 606 -6.01 -21.81 -25.60
C MET A 606 -5.23 -22.72 -26.55
N GLU A 607 -4.36 -22.16 -27.39
CA GLU A 607 -3.50 -22.90 -28.33
C GLU A 607 -2.49 -23.79 -27.60
N LYS A 608 -1.88 -23.30 -26.51
CA LYS A 608 -0.85 -24.00 -25.76
C LYS A 608 -1.39 -24.95 -24.69
N LYS A 609 -2.71 -25.04 -24.50
CA LYS A 609 -3.35 -25.86 -23.44
C LYS A 609 -2.83 -27.29 -23.38
N SER A 610 -2.65 -27.93 -24.54
CA SER A 610 -2.19 -29.35 -24.61
C SER A 610 -0.72 -29.54 -24.18
N ALA A 611 0.09 -28.48 -24.16
CA ALA A 611 1.49 -28.51 -23.76
C ALA A 611 1.70 -28.29 -22.26
N ILE A 612 0.65 -27.82 -21.55
CA ILE A 612 0.69 -27.46 -20.13
C ILE A 612 0.34 -28.67 -19.26
N ASP A 613 1.10 -28.87 -18.18
CA ASP A 613 0.67 -29.80 -17.12
C ASP A 613 -0.44 -29.14 -16.29
N LEU A 614 -1.69 -29.55 -16.56
CA LEU A 614 -2.89 -29.02 -15.91
C LEU A 614 -2.96 -29.32 -14.40
N LYS A 615 -2.14 -30.22 -13.87
CA LYS A 615 -2.05 -30.53 -12.44
C LYS A 615 -1.12 -29.59 -11.69
N THR A 616 -0.32 -28.79 -12.40
CA THR A 616 0.60 -27.82 -11.80
C THR A 616 -0.14 -26.89 -10.84
N PRO A 617 0.27 -26.77 -9.57
CA PRO A 617 -0.27 -25.79 -8.64
C PRO A 617 -0.12 -24.38 -9.18
N PHE A 618 -1.21 -23.57 -9.07
CA PHE A 618 -1.25 -22.25 -9.73
C PHE A 618 -1.21 -21.10 -8.74
N ASN A 619 -2.22 -20.97 -7.89
CA ASN A 619 -2.17 -20.01 -6.78
C ASN A 619 -2.33 -20.78 -5.47
N PHE A 620 -1.72 -20.22 -4.41
CA PHE A 620 -1.86 -20.81 -3.08
C PHE A 620 -2.08 -19.74 -2.01
N VAL A 621 -2.60 -20.18 -0.86
CA VAL A 621 -2.85 -19.31 0.28
C VAL A 621 -2.03 -19.68 1.50
N SER A 622 -1.64 -18.66 2.26
CA SER A 622 -0.92 -18.79 3.53
C SER A 622 -1.50 -17.86 4.61
N THR A 623 -1.13 -18.13 5.85
CA THR A 623 -1.51 -17.31 7.01
C THR A 623 -0.57 -16.12 7.23
N ASP A 624 0.28 -15.79 6.27
CA ASP A 624 1.15 -14.61 6.37
C ASP A 624 0.30 -13.34 6.50
N ASP A 625 0.69 -12.49 7.43
CA ASP A 625 0.05 -11.20 7.63
C ASP A 625 0.53 -10.19 6.59
N ILE A 626 -0.34 -9.78 5.71
CA ILE A 626 -0.06 -8.85 4.61
C ILE A 626 -1.12 -7.76 4.51
N ILE A 627 -0.78 -6.67 3.84
CA ILE A 627 -1.70 -5.60 3.44
C ILE A 627 -1.27 -5.06 2.06
N GLY A 628 -2.11 -4.22 1.43
CA GLY A 628 -1.74 -3.51 0.19
C GLY A 628 -0.35 -2.88 0.26
N GLY A 629 0.43 -3.01 -0.80
CA GLY A 629 1.88 -2.71 -0.85
C GLY A 629 2.77 -3.95 -0.78
N ASN A 630 2.26 -5.09 -0.23
CA ASN A 630 2.91 -6.39 -0.33
C ASN A 630 2.81 -7.02 -1.73
N SER A 631 2.04 -6.47 -2.63
CA SER A 631 2.02 -6.86 -4.04
C SER A 631 3.43 -6.91 -4.60
N GLY A 632 3.85 -8.04 -5.19
CA GLY A 632 5.20 -8.29 -5.68
C GLY A 632 6.18 -8.78 -4.60
N SER A 633 5.74 -8.97 -3.35
CA SER A 633 6.56 -9.57 -2.30
C SER A 633 6.85 -11.04 -2.59
N PRO A 634 8.10 -11.50 -2.47
CA PRO A 634 8.41 -12.91 -2.53
C PRO A 634 7.81 -13.64 -1.32
N THR A 635 7.21 -14.81 -1.56
CA THR A 635 6.94 -15.81 -0.53
C THR A 635 8.09 -16.81 -0.55
N ILE A 636 8.79 -16.98 0.58
CA ILE A 636 9.97 -17.84 0.68
C ILE A 636 9.79 -18.91 1.74
N ASN A 637 10.47 -20.04 1.57
CA ASN A 637 10.53 -21.09 2.58
C ASN A 637 11.65 -20.82 3.62
N LYS A 638 11.77 -21.69 4.62
CA LYS A 638 12.81 -21.59 5.67
C LYS A 638 14.25 -21.64 5.14
N ASN A 639 14.48 -22.18 3.95
CA ASN A 639 15.80 -22.22 3.32
C ASN A 639 16.13 -20.91 2.59
N GLY A 640 15.19 -19.93 2.55
CA GLY A 640 15.33 -18.69 1.77
C GLY A 640 15.15 -18.91 0.26
N GLU A 641 14.43 -19.99 -0.15
CA GLU A 641 14.09 -20.24 -1.54
C GLU A 641 12.72 -19.64 -1.85
N LEU A 642 12.56 -19.04 -3.03
CA LEU A 642 11.32 -18.51 -3.53
C LEU A 642 10.33 -19.62 -3.82
N ILE A 643 9.17 -19.63 -3.18
CA ILE A 643 8.08 -20.59 -3.39
C ILE A 643 6.84 -19.95 -4.01
N GLY A 644 6.73 -18.62 -3.97
CA GLY A 644 5.60 -17.89 -4.54
C GLY A 644 5.81 -16.38 -4.59
N LEU A 645 4.82 -15.72 -5.17
CA LEU A 645 4.77 -14.26 -5.34
C LEU A 645 3.43 -13.74 -4.86
N ILE A 646 3.43 -12.93 -3.80
CA ILE A 646 2.20 -12.28 -3.28
C ILE A 646 1.61 -11.36 -4.35
N PHE A 647 0.31 -11.46 -4.57
CA PHE A 647 -0.41 -10.54 -5.45
C PHE A 647 -1.75 -10.06 -4.89
N ASP A 648 -2.32 -10.78 -3.89
CA ASP A 648 -3.63 -10.45 -3.32
C ASP A 648 -3.78 -10.99 -1.88
N GLY A 649 -4.89 -10.66 -1.24
CA GLY A 649 -5.41 -11.28 -0.03
C GLY A 649 -6.86 -11.73 -0.24
N ASN A 650 -7.39 -12.59 0.61
CA ASN A 650 -8.82 -12.94 0.53
C ASN A 650 -9.70 -11.82 1.10
N ILE A 651 -11.02 -11.86 0.83
CA ILE A 651 -11.96 -10.80 1.23
C ILE A 651 -11.98 -10.57 2.76
N GLN A 652 -11.75 -11.63 3.53
CA GLN A 652 -11.67 -11.56 4.99
C GLN A 652 -10.43 -10.77 5.47
N SER A 653 -9.37 -10.69 4.65
CA SER A 653 -8.18 -9.93 4.99
C SER A 653 -8.35 -8.40 4.90
N LEU A 654 -9.43 -7.89 4.31
CA LEU A 654 -9.69 -6.45 4.18
C LEU A 654 -9.83 -5.74 5.54
N VAL A 655 -10.28 -6.44 6.58
CA VAL A 655 -10.28 -5.95 7.96
C VAL A 655 -8.89 -5.97 8.61
N GLY A 656 -7.91 -6.60 7.97
CA GLY A 656 -6.51 -6.67 8.40
C GLY A 656 -5.85 -5.30 8.61
N ASN A 657 -6.44 -4.25 8.04
CA ASN A 657 -6.06 -2.87 8.36
C ASN A 657 -6.21 -2.55 9.86
N PHE A 658 -7.21 -3.12 10.53
CA PHE A 658 -7.53 -2.85 11.93
C PHE A 658 -7.22 -4.00 12.87
N ILE A 659 -7.38 -5.23 12.40
CA ILE A 659 -7.18 -6.45 13.19
C ILE A 659 -6.86 -7.62 12.27
N TYR A 660 -5.92 -8.47 12.69
CA TYR A 660 -5.61 -9.72 12.02
C TYR A 660 -6.41 -10.88 12.63
N ASP A 661 -6.93 -11.78 11.78
CA ASP A 661 -7.61 -13.00 12.21
C ASP A 661 -7.04 -14.21 11.47
N GLU A 662 -6.12 -14.94 12.11
CA GLU A 662 -5.47 -16.13 11.55
C GLU A 662 -6.46 -17.21 11.08
N SER A 663 -7.66 -17.24 11.64
CA SER A 663 -8.64 -18.27 11.30
C SER A 663 -9.14 -18.14 9.85
N VAL A 664 -9.20 -16.91 9.31
CA VAL A 664 -9.80 -16.61 8.00
C VAL A 664 -8.94 -15.75 7.09
N ASN A 665 -8.05 -14.87 7.61
CA ASN A 665 -7.19 -14.05 6.77
C ASN A 665 -6.19 -14.89 6.00
N ARG A 666 -6.10 -14.68 4.69
CA ARG A 666 -5.13 -15.39 3.83
C ARG A 666 -4.45 -14.44 2.85
N ALA A 667 -3.14 -14.56 2.79
CA ALA A 667 -2.32 -14.05 1.71
C ALA A 667 -2.43 -14.97 0.50
N ILE A 668 -2.47 -14.44 -0.72
CA ILE A 668 -2.59 -15.20 -1.97
C ILE A 668 -1.31 -14.99 -2.79
N SER A 669 -0.67 -16.12 -3.17
CA SER A 669 0.56 -16.13 -3.97
C SER A 669 0.38 -16.86 -5.29
N VAL A 670 1.07 -16.39 -6.33
CA VAL A 670 1.33 -17.19 -7.55
C VAL A 670 2.41 -18.21 -7.22
N ASP A 671 2.19 -19.49 -7.53
CA ASP A 671 3.16 -20.55 -7.25
C ASP A 671 4.31 -20.56 -8.26
N VAL A 672 5.55 -20.72 -7.79
CA VAL A 672 6.75 -20.76 -8.65
C VAL A 672 6.68 -21.84 -9.74
N ARG A 673 5.98 -22.95 -9.47
CA ARG A 673 5.80 -24.05 -10.44
C ARG A 673 4.96 -23.59 -11.62
N ALA A 674 3.88 -22.83 -11.36
CA ALA A 674 3.06 -22.25 -12.42
C ALA A 674 3.82 -21.18 -13.20
N MET A 675 4.57 -20.32 -12.51
CA MET A 675 5.39 -19.30 -13.18
C MET A 675 6.39 -19.97 -14.14
N THR A 676 7.06 -21.04 -13.72
CA THR A 676 8.00 -21.78 -14.56
C THR A 676 7.30 -22.46 -15.74
N GLU A 677 6.16 -23.10 -15.50
CA GLU A 677 5.38 -23.80 -16.53
C GLU A 677 4.88 -22.81 -17.59
N VAL A 678 4.36 -21.66 -17.16
CA VAL A 678 3.86 -20.62 -18.05
C VAL A 678 5.00 -20.01 -18.89
N LEU A 679 6.14 -19.67 -18.28
CA LEU A 679 7.31 -19.18 -19.03
C LEU A 679 7.76 -20.17 -20.10
N ARG A 680 7.84 -21.48 -19.78
CA ARG A 680 8.33 -22.50 -20.71
C ARG A 680 7.31 -22.88 -21.77
N LYS A 681 6.05 -23.08 -21.37
CA LYS A 681 5.03 -23.73 -22.22
C LYS A 681 4.10 -22.75 -22.92
N VAL A 682 3.76 -21.62 -22.27
CA VAL A 682 2.87 -20.61 -22.87
C VAL A 682 3.68 -19.59 -23.65
N PHE A 683 4.75 -19.07 -23.07
CA PHE A 683 5.56 -18.00 -23.68
C PHE A 683 6.82 -18.47 -24.40
N GLU A 684 7.19 -19.75 -24.25
CA GLU A 684 8.40 -20.34 -24.85
C GLU A 684 9.68 -19.56 -24.49
N ALA A 685 9.69 -18.96 -23.28
CA ALA A 685 10.78 -18.14 -22.74
C ALA A 685 11.80 -19.02 -21.98
N ASN A 686 12.33 -20.05 -22.64
CA ASN A 686 13.17 -21.07 -22.01
C ASN A 686 14.47 -20.49 -21.41
N ALA A 687 15.13 -19.56 -22.10
CA ALA A 687 16.35 -18.93 -21.59
C ALA A 687 16.09 -18.17 -20.28
N LEU A 688 14.97 -17.45 -20.19
CA LEU A 688 14.55 -16.74 -18.98
C LEU A 688 14.20 -17.73 -17.84
N ALA A 689 13.44 -18.78 -18.14
CA ALA A 689 13.15 -19.83 -17.17
C ALA A 689 14.42 -20.55 -16.68
N ASP A 690 15.43 -20.73 -17.55
CA ASP A 690 16.73 -21.32 -17.17
C ASP A 690 17.52 -20.37 -16.27
N GLU A 691 17.54 -19.06 -16.53
CA GLU A 691 18.17 -18.08 -15.65
C GLU A 691 17.58 -18.12 -14.24
N LEU A 692 16.25 -18.26 -14.11
CA LEU A 692 15.56 -18.37 -12.82
C LEU A 692 15.85 -19.68 -12.07
N THR A 693 15.89 -20.81 -12.79
CA THR A 693 15.91 -22.14 -12.16
C THR A 693 17.31 -22.72 -11.99
N LYS A 694 18.31 -22.21 -12.73
CA LYS A 694 19.70 -22.73 -12.74
C LYS A 694 20.71 -21.69 -12.22
N GLY A 695 20.27 -20.44 -12.00
CA GLY A 695 21.10 -19.28 -11.60
C GLY A 695 21.53 -19.25 -10.15
#